data_d824440a116ac66fae7d8dc5db56c5cf
#
_entry.id   d824440a116ac66fae7d8dc5db56c5cf
#
_cell.length_a   1.000
_cell.length_b   1.000
_cell.length_c   1.000
_cell.angle_alpha   90.00
_cell.angle_beta   90.00
_cell.angle_gamma   90.00
#
_symmetry.space_group_name_H-M   'P 1'
#
loop_
_entity.id
_entity.type
_entity.pdbx_description
1 polymer ?
#
loop_
_entity_poly.entity_id
_entity_poly.type
_entity_poly.pdbx_seq_one_letter_code
_entity_poly.pdbx_strand_id
1 'polypeptide(L)'
;MKEKQESPRRRCLLILIEKIPNAMKLTFLFLVISLLSFTATASAQRVSIVLDNAKVEKVLATITHQTGLSVAYSKQIVDLNRRVSVNFTNAELTNVLDKITEGTSLSYEVKNGKIYLFEKPIANAVTQQAKKITGVVVDSKGEPIIGANVVEKGTQNGTITDFDGKFILEVSDNATLQFSYIGFMPTTVAIAGQTSLNVRLKEDTQALEEVVVVGYGTQKKVNLTGSVSSVKFDEELANRPITDASQALSGKVSGVWISQNSGKPGDDGAQLRIRGWGTLNNSDPLVIIDGVEGVFSQVNPSDIESITVLKDAASAAIYGSKAANGVVLVTTKMGKNNEKTQVELNSYVGMQQIGRHFDLVTNSAEHMTMANQALVNGGENPLFSETLISNFANGTDTYKYPNTDWYDSLYRNALITGHNLSICGGSEKLSSFLSLNYLSQEGILMNSKAERFGIRANVEYKVNSWLRVGARLNYTRRNSQEPFDLFRVFEQQQGAAPFIAPYTRDGRFGSVEAIKDDGTLLYTTYQPVIDASNGATKTSKDYMAVNAFATVDFTKDLNLQVTWASNGNWKMVDKYNETLYGYTDSGIETIPKNYNRDGIVLSREQVSTMRNNFQATLNYSKRFADKHYVAAILGTQLENYSIKNVFARRTNPPKEGLTQVDAGTEGIKGEGNFEGLRMASYFGRLNYAFADKYLFEMNLRADASSRFKRGNRWGVFPGFSAGWRLSEEAFIKNLNLFSNLKLRASW
;
A
#
# COMPACT_ATOMS: atom_id res chain seq x y z
N MET A 1 -24.16 -26.63 45.53
CA MET A 1 -23.01 -26.34 44.65
C MET A 1 -23.54 -25.61 43.45
N LYS A 2 -23.26 -24.31 43.35
CA LYS A 2 -23.69 -23.46 42.22
C LYS A 2 -22.54 -23.45 41.19
N GLU A 3 -22.73 -24.15 40.07
CA GLU A 3 -21.87 -23.98 38.89
C GLU A 3 -22.07 -22.61 38.29
N LYS A 4 -20.97 -21.83 38.19
CA LYS A 4 -20.94 -20.56 37.45
C LYS A 4 -20.97 -20.88 35.95
N GLN A 5 -22.07 -20.59 35.28
CA GLN A 5 -22.14 -20.55 33.82
C GLN A 5 -21.21 -19.48 33.29
N GLU A 6 -20.14 -19.86 32.64
CA GLU A 6 -19.29 -18.96 31.86
C GLU A 6 -20.01 -18.57 30.56
N SER A 7 -19.91 -17.30 30.20
CA SER A 7 -20.62 -16.73 29.05
C SER A 7 -20.15 -17.34 27.71
N PRO A 8 -21.05 -17.52 26.73
CA PRO A 8 -20.75 -18.16 25.44
C PRO A 8 -19.61 -17.49 24.65
N ARG A 9 -19.33 -16.23 24.88
CA ARG A 9 -18.26 -15.47 24.20
C ARG A 9 -16.83 -15.90 24.62
N ARG A 10 -16.63 -16.34 25.86
CA ARG A 10 -15.32 -16.84 26.31
C ARG A 10 -15.00 -18.23 25.75
N ARG A 11 -15.98 -19.10 25.57
CA ARG A 11 -15.78 -20.42 24.94
C ARG A 11 -15.40 -20.34 23.47
N CYS A 12 -15.98 -19.39 22.71
CA CYS A 12 -15.64 -19.19 21.29
C CYS A 12 -14.18 -18.72 21.08
N LEU A 13 -13.67 -17.86 21.97
CA LEU A 13 -12.30 -17.34 21.86
C LEU A 13 -11.25 -18.42 22.19
N LEU A 14 -11.52 -19.26 23.18
CA LEU A 14 -10.63 -20.37 23.58
C LEU A 14 -10.55 -21.47 22.51
N ILE A 15 -11.66 -21.81 21.86
CA ILE A 15 -11.71 -22.82 20.78
C ILE A 15 -10.98 -22.34 19.52
N LEU A 16 -10.99 -21.02 19.25
CA LEU A 16 -10.21 -20.44 18.14
C LEU A 16 -8.70 -20.52 18.38
N ILE A 17 -8.25 -20.35 19.62
CA ILE A 17 -6.83 -20.38 20.00
C ILE A 17 -6.28 -21.81 20.00
N GLU A 18 -7.07 -22.82 20.32
CA GLU A 18 -6.63 -24.22 20.33
C GLU A 18 -6.35 -24.79 18.93
N LYS A 19 -7.02 -24.31 17.89
CA LYS A 19 -6.85 -24.77 16.50
C LYS A 19 -5.71 -24.11 15.74
N ILE A 20 -5.01 -23.14 16.34
CA ILE A 20 -3.85 -22.50 15.72
C ILE A 20 -2.61 -23.39 15.90
N PRO A 21 -1.83 -23.69 14.83
CA PRO A 21 -0.59 -24.45 14.95
C PRO A 21 0.37 -23.82 15.96
N ASN A 22 1.07 -24.64 16.74
CA ASN A 22 1.97 -24.16 17.80
C ASN A 22 3.05 -23.19 17.30
N ALA A 23 3.51 -23.34 16.06
CA ALA A 23 4.42 -22.37 15.43
C ALA A 23 3.81 -20.96 15.27
N MET A 24 2.51 -20.88 14.99
CA MET A 24 1.79 -19.60 14.87
C MET A 24 1.51 -18.96 16.24
N LYS A 25 1.31 -19.77 17.29
CA LYS A 25 1.20 -19.29 18.68
C LYS A 25 2.51 -18.68 19.16
N LEU A 26 3.64 -19.29 18.78
CA LEU A 26 4.98 -18.83 19.14
C LEU A 26 5.33 -17.51 18.41
N THR A 27 5.02 -17.38 17.13
CA THR A 27 5.25 -16.12 16.37
C THR A 27 4.36 -14.98 16.87
N PHE A 28 3.11 -15.27 17.22
CA PHE A 28 2.21 -14.28 17.82
C PHE A 28 2.71 -13.83 19.21
N LEU A 29 3.21 -14.77 20.02
CA LEU A 29 3.81 -14.47 21.33
C LEU A 29 5.06 -13.60 21.18
N PHE A 30 5.95 -13.90 20.22
CA PHE A 30 7.12 -13.07 19.93
C PHE A 30 6.73 -11.66 19.43
N LEU A 31 5.67 -11.54 18.62
CA LEU A 31 5.16 -10.27 18.15
C LEU A 31 4.56 -9.44 19.30
N VAL A 32 3.81 -10.07 20.18
CA VAL A 32 3.23 -9.41 21.38
C VAL A 32 4.34 -8.99 22.35
N ILE A 33 5.38 -9.82 22.55
CA ILE A 33 6.53 -9.47 23.40
C ILE A 33 7.32 -8.32 22.77
N SER A 34 7.49 -8.26 21.47
CA SER A 34 8.14 -7.11 20.79
C SER A 34 7.32 -5.83 20.86
N LEU A 35 5.99 -5.92 20.80
CA LEU A 35 5.08 -4.78 20.99
C LEU A 35 5.05 -4.28 22.44
N LEU A 36 5.16 -5.18 23.42
CA LEU A 36 5.22 -4.82 24.83
C LEU A 36 6.56 -4.17 25.24
N SER A 37 7.62 -4.36 24.45
CA SER A 37 8.91 -3.70 24.65
C SER A 37 8.92 -2.22 24.22
N PHE A 38 7.87 -1.73 23.59
CA PHE A 38 7.74 -0.35 23.11
C PHE A 38 7.13 0.63 24.13
N THR A 39 6.88 0.23 25.37
CA THR A 39 6.49 1.17 26.41
C THR A 39 7.70 1.85 27.04
N ALA A 40 8.50 2.60 26.27
CA ALA A 40 9.23 3.70 26.82
C ALA A 40 8.21 4.84 26.97
N THR A 41 7.40 4.74 27.99
CA THR A 41 6.51 5.80 28.42
C THR A 41 7.37 6.98 28.88
N ALA A 42 7.29 8.09 28.18
CA ALA A 42 7.39 9.39 28.83
C ALA A 42 6.17 9.52 29.76
N SER A 43 6.15 8.79 30.86
CA SER A 43 5.24 9.03 31.97
C SER A 43 5.65 10.38 32.54
N ALA A 44 4.83 11.41 32.38
CA ALA A 44 4.87 12.56 33.24
C ALA A 44 4.69 12.04 34.68
N GLN A 45 5.80 11.91 35.42
CA GLN A 45 5.78 11.41 36.80
C GLN A 45 5.01 12.41 37.64
N ARG A 46 3.92 11.97 38.24
CA ARG A 46 3.11 12.80 39.14
C ARG A 46 3.54 12.63 40.58
N VAL A 47 3.65 13.74 41.32
CA VAL A 47 4.06 13.76 42.69
C VAL A 47 3.04 14.54 43.57
N SER A 48 2.95 14.14 44.84
CA SER A 48 2.12 14.84 45.83
C SER A 48 3.00 15.27 46.98
N ILE A 49 3.32 16.58 47.02
CA ILE A 49 4.22 17.16 48.02
C ILE A 49 3.53 18.39 48.65
N VAL A 50 3.23 18.30 49.93
CA VAL A 50 2.67 19.41 50.70
C VAL A 50 3.67 19.68 51.84
N LEU A 51 4.51 20.67 51.66
CA LEU A 51 5.52 21.11 52.65
C LEU A 51 5.51 22.62 52.71
N ASP A 52 5.32 23.17 53.91
CA ASP A 52 5.36 24.59 54.12
C ASP A 52 6.69 25.00 54.78
N ASN A 53 7.32 26.07 54.27
CA ASN A 53 8.58 26.63 54.76
C ASN A 53 9.68 25.58 54.96
N ALA A 54 9.77 24.59 54.10
CA ALA A 54 10.69 23.47 54.17
C ALA A 54 12.02 23.76 53.44
N LYS A 55 13.11 23.18 53.89
CA LYS A 55 14.40 23.26 53.20
C LYS A 55 14.31 22.56 51.84
N VAL A 56 14.98 23.13 50.83
CA VAL A 56 15.08 22.54 49.47
C VAL A 56 15.59 21.10 49.52
N GLU A 57 16.55 20.80 50.41
CA GLU A 57 17.05 19.45 50.65
C GLU A 57 15.93 18.46 50.97
N LYS A 58 14.98 18.84 51.84
CA LYS A 58 13.83 17.98 52.21
C LYS A 58 12.86 17.76 51.06
N VAL A 59 12.63 18.80 50.23
CA VAL A 59 11.78 18.71 49.07
C VAL A 59 12.39 17.78 48.03
N LEU A 60 13.70 17.91 47.74
CA LEU A 60 14.41 17.03 46.81
C LEU A 60 14.44 15.57 47.30
N ALA A 61 14.64 15.33 48.60
CA ALA A 61 14.58 14.01 49.20
C ALA A 61 13.17 13.37 49.03
N THR A 62 12.11 14.17 49.20
CA THR A 62 10.72 13.71 49.01
C THR A 62 10.44 13.38 47.54
N ILE A 63 10.94 14.16 46.57
CA ILE A 63 10.86 13.87 45.17
C ILE A 63 11.55 12.53 44.86
N THR A 64 12.78 12.34 45.33
CA THR A 64 13.53 11.10 45.13
C THR A 64 12.79 9.90 45.71
N HIS A 65 12.17 10.05 46.90
CA HIS A 65 11.41 8.94 47.52
C HIS A 65 10.14 8.58 46.75
N GLN A 66 9.43 9.57 46.20
CA GLN A 66 8.17 9.33 45.47
C GLN A 66 8.38 8.87 44.00
N THR A 67 9.44 9.35 43.35
CA THR A 67 9.67 9.14 41.94
C THR A 67 10.71 8.06 41.62
N GLY A 68 11.57 7.72 42.60
CA GLY A 68 12.74 6.86 42.41
C GLY A 68 13.87 7.53 41.61
N LEU A 69 13.70 8.80 41.19
CA LEU A 69 14.73 9.55 40.47
C LEU A 69 15.78 10.08 41.41
N SER A 70 17.07 9.86 41.14
CA SER A 70 18.15 10.49 41.89
C SER A 70 18.37 11.92 41.42
N VAL A 71 18.60 12.85 42.35
CA VAL A 71 18.90 14.25 42.04
C VAL A 71 20.41 14.49 42.08
N ALA A 72 20.96 14.96 40.95
CA ALA A 72 22.36 15.34 40.82
C ALA A 72 22.50 16.86 40.80
N TYR A 73 23.27 17.40 41.74
CA TYR A 73 23.55 18.83 41.86
C TYR A 73 24.94 19.08 42.44
N SER A 74 25.51 20.25 42.19
CA SER A 74 26.70 20.72 42.86
C SER A 74 26.30 21.50 44.10
N LYS A 75 26.91 21.16 45.26
CA LYS A 75 26.68 21.86 46.52
C LYS A 75 27.13 23.35 46.51
N GLN A 76 27.92 23.74 45.50
CA GLN A 76 28.36 25.14 45.32
C GLN A 76 27.32 25.99 44.59
N ILE A 77 26.38 25.33 43.86
CA ILE A 77 25.40 26.00 43.00
C ILE A 77 24.01 25.99 43.63
N VAL A 78 23.66 24.91 44.36
CA VAL A 78 22.32 24.73 44.95
C VAL A 78 22.35 25.00 46.44
N ASP A 79 21.70 26.06 46.89
CA ASP A 79 21.52 26.32 48.34
C ASP A 79 20.43 25.39 48.92
N LEU A 80 20.90 24.30 49.52
CA LEU A 80 20.06 23.29 50.16
C LEU A 80 19.31 23.77 51.39
N ASN A 81 19.80 24.84 52.05
CA ASN A 81 19.19 25.41 53.23
C ASN A 81 18.09 26.43 52.91
N ARG A 82 17.99 26.86 51.65
CA ARG A 82 16.92 27.76 51.24
C ARG A 82 15.55 27.13 51.54
N ARG A 83 14.64 27.94 52.05
CA ARG A 83 13.29 27.48 52.41
C ARG A 83 12.29 27.77 51.30
N VAL A 84 11.47 26.79 50.98
CA VAL A 84 10.40 26.87 49.95
C VAL A 84 9.12 26.27 50.49
N SER A 85 8.00 26.84 50.13
CA SER A 85 6.68 26.25 50.37
C SER A 85 6.17 25.62 49.06
N VAL A 86 5.88 24.32 49.11
CA VAL A 86 5.45 23.51 47.99
C VAL A 86 4.14 22.84 48.36
N ASN A 87 3.07 23.15 47.65
CA ASN A 87 1.76 22.57 47.89
C ASN A 87 1.18 22.04 46.55
N PHE A 88 1.55 20.80 46.23
CA PHE A 88 1.07 20.13 45.00
C PHE A 88 0.51 18.75 45.35
N THR A 89 -0.71 18.48 44.86
CA THR A 89 -1.39 17.17 44.98
C THR A 89 -1.58 16.61 43.61
N ASN A 90 -1.01 15.44 43.30
CA ASN A 90 -1.08 14.77 42.00
C ASN A 90 -0.66 15.66 40.81
N ALA A 91 0.38 16.47 41.02
CA ALA A 91 0.92 17.38 40.01
C ALA A 91 2.08 16.76 39.24
N GLU A 92 2.39 17.29 38.05
CA GLU A 92 3.55 16.86 37.28
C GLU A 92 4.84 17.26 38.01
N LEU A 93 5.85 16.42 37.94
CA LEU A 93 7.16 16.65 38.57
C LEU A 93 7.78 17.99 38.17
N THR A 94 7.59 18.41 36.93
CA THR A 94 8.02 19.69 36.39
C THR A 94 7.52 20.89 37.22
N ASN A 95 6.25 20.88 37.62
CA ASN A 95 5.65 21.96 38.41
C ASN A 95 6.33 22.14 39.77
N VAL A 96 6.76 21.03 40.37
CA VAL A 96 7.47 21.06 41.65
C VAL A 96 8.91 21.56 41.47
N LEU A 97 9.58 21.14 40.40
CA LEU A 97 10.92 21.56 40.03
C LEU A 97 10.97 23.06 39.67
N ASP A 98 9.96 23.53 38.90
CA ASP A 98 9.81 24.96 38.61
C ASP A 98 9.68 25.79 39.88
N LYS A 99 8.89 25.31 40.87
CA LYS A 99 8.75 26.00 42.15
C LYS A 99 10.04 26.01 42.96
N ILE A 100 10.86 24.98 42.91
CA ILE A 100 12.17 24.92 43.54
C ILE A 100 13.16 25.88 42.89
N THR A 101 13.11 26.04 41.56
CA THR A 101 14.03 26.90 40.80
C THR A 101 13.55 28.33 40.65
N GLU A 102 12.29 28.61 41.00
CA GLU A 102 11.69 29.96 40.97
C GLU A 102 12.49 30.96 41.78
N GLY A 103 12.80 32.10 41.15
CA GLY A 103 13.59 33.18 41.79
C GLY A 103 15.08 32.86 41.99
N THR A 104 15.60 31.82 41.35
CA THR A 104 17.03 31.46 41.36
C THR A 104 17.64 31.45 39.97
N SER A 105 18.96 31.43 39.88
CA SER A 105 19.70 31.21 38.62
C SER A 105 19.70 29.74 38.17
N LEU A 106 18.96 28.85 38.84
CA LEU A 106 18.96 27.43 38.57
C LEU A 106 18.00 27.06 37.43
N SER A 107 18.40 26.06 36.70
CA SER A 107 17.56 25.30 35.73
C SER A 107 17.69 23.82 36.03
N TYR A 108 16.79 23.03 35.48
CA TYR A 108 16.84 21.58 35.64
C TYR A 108 16.63 20.83 34.30
N GLU A 109 17.18 19.62 34.22
CA GLU A 109 16.94 18.67 33.15
C GLU A 109 16.66 17.29 33.75
N VAL A 110 15.62 16.60 33.28
CA VAL A 110 15.31 15.23 33.69
C VAL A 110 15.72 14.29 32.56
N LYS A 111 16.78 13.49 32.77
CA LYS A 111 17.36 12.62 31.74
C LYS A 111 17.95 11.35 32.38
N ASN A 112 17.78 10.22 31.70
CA ASN A 112 18.32 8.91 32.10
C ASN A 112 18.01 8.52 33.57
N GLY A 113 16.78 8.79 34.03
CA GLY A 113 16.38 8.45 35.40
C GLY A 113 16.99 9.32 36.48
N LYS A 114 17.51 10.51 36.15
CA LYS A 114 18.09 11.48 37.07
C LYS A 114 17.57 12.88 36.79
N ILE A 115 17.47 13.68 37.82
CA ILE A 115 17.20 15.12 37.80
C ILE A 115 18.53 15.86 37.97
N TYR A 116 18.94 16.62 36.99
CA TYR A 116 20.13 17.47 37.05
C TYR A 116 19.73 18.91 37.35
N LEU A 117 20.28 19.51 38.43
CA LEU A 117 20.13 20.93 38.71
C LEU A 117 21.45 21.64 38.37
N PHE A 118 21.38 22.66 37.52
CA PHE A 118 22.53 23.42 37.05
C PHE A 118 22.18 24.92 36.96
N GLU A 119 23.22 25.75 36.91
CA GLU A 119 23.03 27.19 36.71
C GLU A 119 22.60 27.49 35.28
N LYS A 120 21.54 28.30 35.10
CA LYS A 120 21.21 28.83 33.79
C LYS A 120 22.46 29.51 33.23
N PRO A 121 22.91 29.18 32.01
CA PRO A 121 23.90 30.00 31.35
C PRO A 121 23.35 31.42 31.29
N ILE A 122 23.97 32.34 31.96
CA ILE A 122 23.69 33.75 31.76
C ILE A 122 24.10 33.99 30.32
N ALA A 123 23.13 34.15 29.43
CA ALA A 123 23.39 34.76 28.15
C ALA A 123 23.91 36.18 28.50
N ASN A 124 25.22 36.31 28.59
CA ASN A 124 25.84 37.59 28.45
C ASN A 124 25.43 38.05 27.06
N ALA A 125 24.43 38.90 27.00
CA ALA A 125 24.19 39.76 25.88
C ALA A 125 25.42 40.70 25.79
N VAL A 126 26.50 40.15 25.27
CA VAL A 126 27.43 40.94 24.50
C VAL A 126 26.59 41.28 23.27
N THR A 127 26.16 42.50 23.14
CA THR A 127 25.69 43.13 21.92
C THR A 127 26.84 43.04 20.92
N GLN A 128 27.00 41.85 20.29
CA GLN A 128 27.73 41.74 19.05
C GLN A 128 26.85 42.47 18.05
N GLN A 129 27.36 43.53 17.48
CA GLN A 129 26.73 44.24 16.35
C GLN A 129 26.47 43.21 15.25
N ALA A 130 25.20 42.89 15.04
CA ALA A 130 24.80 42.01 13.97
C ALA A 130 25.25 42.63 12.65
N LYS A 131 26.12 41.95 11.91
CA LYS A 131 26.68 42.42 10.66
C LYS A 131 25.80 41.89 9.52
N LYS A 132 25.30 42.80 8.69
CA LYS A 132 24.51 42.46 7.52
C LYS A 132 25.45 41.98 6.42
N ILE A 133 25.33 40.71 6.04
CA ILE A 133 26.05 40.06 4.96
C ILE A 133 25.13 39.95 3.78
N THR A 134 25.62 40.36 2.60
CA THR A 134 24.96 40.18 1.32
C THR A 134 25.82 39.26 0.45
N GLY A 135 25.24 38.65 -0.56
CA GLY A 135 26.03 37.84 -1.49
C GLY A 135 25.21 37.25 -2.60
N VAL A 136 25.90 36.52 -3.47
CA VAL A 136 25.31 35.79 -4.60
C VAL A 136 25.80 34.35 -4.55
N VAL A 137 24.89 33.41 -4.77
CA VAL A 137 25.19 32.00 -4.92
C VAL A 137 25.02 31.60 -6.37
N VAL A 138 26.07 31.08 -6.98
CA VAL A 138 26.07 30.66 -8.39
C VAL A 138 26.55 29.23 -8.52
N ASP A 139 26.25 28.59 -9.63
CA ASP A 139 26.73 27.27 -10.00
C ASP A 139 28.17 27.29 -10.59
N SER A 140 28.67 26.13 -11.06
CA SER A 140 29.99 26.01 -11.70
C SER A 140 30.12 26.79 -13.01
N LYS A 141 29.00 27.12 -13.67
CA LYS A 141 28.97 27.90 -14.93
C LYS A 141 28.79 29.40 -14.70
N GLY A 142 28.46 29.79 -13.45
CA GLY A 142 28.19 31.19 -13.07
C GLY A 142 26.71 31.54 -13.15
N GLU A 143 25.81 30.58 -13.33
CA GLU A 143 24.34 30.81 -13.31
C GLU A 143 23.84 30.97 -11.87
N PRO A 144 22.90 31.88 -11.57
CA PRO A 144 22.39 32.08 -10.22
C PRO A 144 21.57 30.90 -9.75
N ILE A 145 21.80 30.44 -8.49
CA ILE A 145 21.05 29.38 -7.86
C ILE A 145 19.91 29.97 -7.03
N ILE A 146 18.69 29.77 -7.47
CA ILE A 146 17.45 30.26 -6.84
C ILE A 146 17.06 29.30 -5.70
N GLY A 147 16.73 29.84 -4.50
CA GLY A 147 16.25 29.03 -3.37
C GLY A 147 17.34 28.23 -2.66
N ALA A 148 18.64 28.57 -2.87
CA ALA A 148 19.72 27.99 -2.10
C ALA A 148 19.60 28.40 -0.63
N ASN A 149 19.73 27.43 0.29
CA ASN A 149 19.64 27.65 1.71
C ASN A 149 20.99 28.18 2.25
N VAL A 150 20.95 29.28 2.98
CA VAL A 150 22.12 29.97 3.59
C VAL A 150 21.87 30.03 5.08
N VAL A 151 22.64 29.30 5.87
CA VAL A 151 22.45 29.17 7.33
C VAL A 151 23.73 29.49 8.06
N GLU A 152 23.65 30.25 9.15
CA GLU A 152 24.76 30.45 10.11
C GLU A 152 25.00 29.15 10.88
N LYS A 153 26.16 28.53 10.66
CA LYS A 153 26.50 27.21 11.20
C LYS A 153 26.40 27.15 12.71
N GLY A 154 25.60 26.21 13.21
CA GLY A 154 25.37 26.00 14.64
C GLY A 154 24.21 26.82 15.22
N THR A 155 23.48 27.56 14.40
CA THR A 155 22.30 28.34 14.81
C THR A 155 21.09 27.99 13.92
N GLN A 156 19.93 28.54 14.25
CA GLN A 156 18.74 28.47 13.36
C GLN A 156 18.58 29.73 12.47
N ASN A 157 19.60 30.64 12.52
CA ASN A 157 19.58 31.86 11.71
C ASN A 157 19.93 31.55 10.25
N GLY A 158 19.02 31.82 9.33
CA GLY A 158 19.21 31.50 7.91
C GLY A 158 18.26 32.23 7.00
N THR A 159 18.56 32.19 5.69
CA THR A 159 17.76 32.75 4.61
C THR A 159 17.88 31.86 3.35
N ILE A 160 17.11 32.17 2.33
CA ILE A 160 17.21 31.54 1.00
C ILE A 160 17.57 32.58 -0.04
N THR A 161 18.21 32.15 -1.14
CA THR A 161 18.53 33.03 -2.28
C THR A 161 17.31 33.38 -3.11
N ASP A 162 17.27 34.59 -3.64
CA ASP A 162 16.23 35.10 -4.54
C ASP A 162 16.41 34.62 -6.00
N PHE A 163 15.61 35.18 -6.94
CA PHE A 163 15.64 34.84 -8.35
C PHE A 163 16.96 35.17 -9.07
N ASP A 164 17.76 36.11 -8.51
CA ASP A 164 19.09 36.46 -8.98
C ASP A 164 20.20 35.72 -8.26
N GLY A 165 19.86 34.72 -7.41
CA GLY A 165 20.80 34.00 -6.55
C GLY A 165 21.31 34.82 -5.38
N LYS A 166 20.75 36.02 -5.10
CA LYS A 166 21.20 36.93 -4.03
C LYS A 166 20.61 36.55 -2.70
N PHE A 167 21.38 36.72 -1.60
CA PHE A 167 20.91 36.57 -0.25
C PHE A 167 21.33 37.74 0.64
N ILE A 168 20.59 37.93 1.73
CA ILE A 168 20.86 38.89 2.78
C ILE A 168 20.62 38.17 4.12
N LEU A 169 21.63 38.20 4.99
CA LEU A 169 21.54 37.58 6.32
C LEU A 169 22.30 38.43 7.36
N GLU A 170 21.69 38.66 8.51
CA GLU A 170 22.35 39.31 9.64
C GLU A 170 22.97 38.24 10.54
N VAL A 171 24.28 38.33 10.80
CA VAL A 171 25.05 37.28 11.45
C VAL A 171 26.09 37.86 12.41
N SER A 172 26.66 37.03 13.28
CA SER A 172 27.73 37.40 14.19
C SER A 172 29.07 37.67 13.44
N ASP A 173 29.91 38.54 13.98
CA ASP A 173 31.15 39.06 13.32
C ASP A 173 32.12 37.99 12.80
N ASN A 174 32.16 36.82 13.41
CA ASN A 174 33.01 35.68 13.01
C ASN A 174 32.19 34.44 12.56
N ALA A 175 30.98 34.64 12.06
CA ALA A 175 30.12 33.56 11.68
C ALA A 175 30.70 32.77 10.48
N THR A 176 30.35 31.48 10.43
CA THR A 176 30.58 30.62 9.29
C THR A 176 29.23 30.32 8.65
N LEU A 177 29.06 30.67 7.39
CA LEU A 177 27.84 30.38 6.64
C LEU A 177 27.94 29.04 5.95
N GLN A 178 26.88 28.26 6.01
CA GLN A 178 26.71 27.01 5.28
C GLN A 178 25.70 27.26 4.17
N PHE A 179 26.11 26.95 2.96
CA PHE A 179 25.32 27.04 1.74
C PHE A 179 24.95 25.62 1.30
N SER A 180 23.68 25.38 1.01
CA SER A 180 23.20 24.07 0.53
C SER A 180 22.06 24.24 -0.47
N TYR A 181 22.06 23.42 -1.50
CA TYR A 181 21.00 23.33 -2.50
C TYR A 181 20.91 21.91 -3.05
N ILE A 182 19.73 21.49 -3.47
CA ILE A 182 19.49 20.14 -4.01
C ILE A 182 20.33 19.94 -5.27
N GLY A 183 21.16 18.91 -5.33
CA GLY A 183 22.06 18.63 -6.44
C GLY A 183 23.42 19.32 -6.37
N PHE A 184 23.75 20.01 -5.27
CA PHE A 184 25.03 20.69 -5.07
C PHE A 184 25.69 20.25 -3.75
N MET A 185 27.04 20.21 -3.73
CA MET A 185 27.80 19.92 -2.52
C MET A 185 27.65 21.06 -1.49
N PRO A 186 27.24 20.76 -0.25
CA PRO A 186 27.19 21.79 0.78
C PRO A 186 28.55 22.44 0.97
N THR A 187 28.61 23.76 0.92
CA THR A 187 29.84 24.54 1.04
C THR A 187 29.75 25.42 2.29
N THR A 188 30.85 25.50 3.06
CA THR A 188 30.93 26.37 4.23
C THR A 188 31.95 27.47 3.97
N VAL A 189 31.56 28.73 4.26
CA VAL A 189 32.41 29.91 4.06
C VAL A 189 32.45 30.70 5.36
N ALA A 190 33.65 30.95 5.91
CA ALA A 190 33.83 31.85 7.02
C ALA A 190 33.77 33.30 6.54
N ILE A 191 33.03 34.16 7.25
CA ILE A 191 32.82 35.56 6.84
C ILE A 191 34.09 36.38 6.88
N ALA A 192 35.00 36.09 7.84
CA ALA A 192 36.35 36.70 7.97
C ALA A 192 36.38 38.22 7.72
N GLY A 193 35.38 38.96 8.24
CA GLY A 193 35.29 40.43 8.15
C GLY A 193 34.64 40.95 6.81
N GLN A 194 34.32 40.09 5.84
CA GLN A 194 33.67 40.48 4.60
C GLN A 194 32.21 40.86 4.80
N THR A 195 31.69 41.79 4.00
CA THR A 195 30.27 42.21 3.98
C THR A 195 29.52 41.68 2.74
N SER A 196 30.28 41.18 1.76
CA SER A 196 29.70 40.58 0.54
C SER A 196 30.43 39.31 0.21
N LEU A 197 29.65 38.25 -0.11
CA LEU A 197 30.18 36.92 -0.42
C LEU A 197 29.68 36.47 -1.79
N ASN A 198 30.59 36.06 -2.68
CA ASN A 198 30.25 35.37 -3.91
C ASN A 198 30.61 33.90 -3.77
N VAL A 199 29.57 33.06 -3.67
CA VAL A 199 29.72 31.64 -3.36
C VAL A 199 29.39 30.83 -4.59
N ARG A 200 30.37 30.02 -5.04
CA ARG A 200 30.14 29.07 -6.13
C ARG A 200 29.94 27.69 -5.56
N LEU A 201 28.75 27.12 -5.74
CA LEU A 201 28.47 25.75 -5.38
C LEU A 201 28.95 24.83 -6.51
N LYS A 202 29.61 23.76 -6.12
CA LYS A 202 29.93 22.67 -7.05
C LYS A 202 28.74 21.73 -7.11
N GLU A 203 28.36 21.35 -8.34
CA GLU A 203 27.38 20.30 -8.54
C GLU A 203 27.83 19.06 -7.76
N ASP A 204 26.94 18.49 -6.97
CA ASP A 204 27.17 17.19 -6.35
C ASP A 204 27.11 16.13 -7.45
N THR A 205 28.25 15.93 -8.10
CA THR A 205 28.42 14.85 -9.09
C THR A 205 28.46 13.46 -8.45
N GLN A 206 28.46 13.36 -7.12
CA GLN A 206 27.90 12.21 -6.44
C GLN A 206 26.36 12.31 -6.51
N ALA A 207 25.82 12.20 -7.73
CA ALA A 207 24.45 11.75 -7.89
C ALA A 207 24.28 10.60 -6.90
N LEU A 208 23.42 10.75 -5.90
CA LEU A 208 23.05 9.68 -4.98
C LEU A 208 22.93 8.42 -5.85
N GLU A 209 23.91 7.51 -5.74
CA GLU A 209 24.01 6.37 -6.62
C GLU A 209 22.73 5.57 -6.43
N GLU A 210 21.74 5.79 -7.30
CA GLU A 210 20.43 5.17 -7.20
C GLU A 210 20.63 3.65 -7.21
N VAL A 211 20.37 3.05 -6.07
CA VAL A 211 20.45 1.61 -5.87
C VAL A 211 19.06 1.05 -6.11
N VAL A 212 18.95 0.05 -6.97
CA VAL A 212 17.70 -0.66 -7.25
C VAL A 212 17.77 -2.09 -6.78
N VAL A 213 16.66 -2.59 -6.26
CA VAL A 213 16.52 -4.01 -5.91
C VAL A 213 16.44 -4.83 -7.19
N VAL A 214 17.34 -5.78 -7.36
CA VAL A 214 17.39 -6.67 -8.53
C VAL A 214 17.62 -8.10 -8.07
N GLY A 215 16.61 -8.92 -8.19
CA GLY A 215 16.66 -10.30 -7.72
C GLY A 215 16.81 -10.36 -6.20
N TYR A 216 17.76 -11.12 -5.74
CA TYR A 216 18.05 -11.38 -4.32
C TYR A 216 19.07 -10.39 -3.72
N GLY A 217 19.20 -9.19 -4.30
CA GLY A 217 20.14 -8.18 -3.83
C GLY A 217 19.87 -6.81 -4.44
N THR A 218 20.74 -5.86 -4.13
CA THR A 218 20.69 -4.49 -4.64
C THR A 218 21.86 -4.23 -5.57
N GLN A 219 21.66 -3.41 -6.61
CA GLN A 219 22.68 -3.00 -7.54
C GLN A 219 22.57 -1.51 -7.84
N LYS A 220 23.71 -0.85 -8.12
CA LYS A 220 23.71 0.53 -8.62
C LYS A 220 23.00 0.57 -9.97
N LYS A 221 22.04 1.46 -10.16
CA LYS A 221 21.26 1.62 -11.41
C LYS A 221 22.17 1.80 -12.64
N VAL A 222 23.25 2.53 -12.46
CA VAL A 222 24.26 2.76 -13.54
C VAL A 222 24.95 1.48 -13.99
N ASN A 223 25.08 0.46 -13.13
CA ASN A 223 25.77 -0.79 -13.42
C ASN A 223 24.83 -1.90 -13.94
N LEU A 224 23.54 -1.66 -14.02
CA LEU A 224 22.61 -2.64 -14.55
C LEU A 224 22.84 -2.88 -16.04
N THR A 225 22.98 -4.13 -16.43
CA THR A 225 23.14 -4.58 -17.83
C THR A 225 21.79 -5.02 -18.43
N GLY A 226 20.84 -5.46 -17.60
CA GLY A 226 19.50 -5.81 -18.01
C GLY A 226 18.55 -4.60 -18.18
N SER A 227 17.37 -4.86 -18.78
CA SER A 227 16.31 -3.85 -18.96
C SER A 227 15.43 -3.75 -17.70
N VAL A 228 15.79 -2.83 -16.84
CA VAL A 228 15.13 -2.61 -15.54
C VAL A 228 14.55 -1.20 -15.48
N SER A 229 13.36 -1.06 -14.96
CA SER A 229 12.76 0.24 -14.61
C SER A 229 12.30 0.22 -13.16
N SER A 230 12.51 1.32 -12.44
CA SER A 230 12.07 1.47 -11.06
C SER A 230 11.21 2.73 -10.91
N VAL A 231 10.13 2.61 -10.16
CA VAL A 231 9.24 3.70 -9.77
C VAL A 231 9.27 3.79 -8.25
N LYS A 232 9.62 4.94 -7.72
CA LYS A 232 9.51 5.23 -6.29
C LYS A 232 8.10 5.73 -5.98
N PHE A 233 7.57 5.34 -4.83
CA PHE A 233 6.32 5.87 -4.32
C PHE A 233 6.63 7.14 -3.52
N ASP A 234 6.71 8.25 -4.27
CA ASP A 234 6.88 9.60 -3.77
C ASP A 234 5.53 10.27 -3.41
N GLU A 235 5.58 11.52 -3.00
CA GLU A 235 4.40 12.29 -2.65
C GLU A 235 3.38 12.41 -3.80
N GLU A 236 3.84 12.44 -5.06
CA GLU A 236 2.94 12.54 -6.23
C GLU A 236 2.04 11.30 -6.33
N LEU A 237 2.60 10.10 -6.12
CA LEU A 237 1.84 8.85 -6.14
C LEU A 237 1.05 8.62 -4.85
N ALA A 238 1.58 9.05 -3.69
CA ALA A 238 0.90 8.94 -2.41
C ALA A 238 -0.39 9.78 -2.34
N ASN A 239 -0.43 10.91 -3.04
CA ASN A 239 -1.58 11.83 -3.08
C ASN A 239 -2.67 11.40 -4.09
N ARG A 240 -2.45 10.36 -4.88
CA ARG A 240 -3.48 9.82 -5.78
C ARG A 240 -4.35 8.82 -5.03
N PRO A 241 -5.69 8.87 -5.15
CA PRO A 241 -6.61 7.91 -4.53
C PRO A 241 -6.55 6.56 -5.27
N ILE A 242 -5.42 5.85 -5.12
CA ILE A 242 -5.17 4.56 -5.75
C ILE A 242 -5.70 3.46 -4.84
N THR A 243 -6.62 2.64 -5.35
CA THR A 243 -7.24 1.54 -4.62
C THR A 243 -6.38 0.27 -4.66
N ASP A 244 -5.62 0.05 -5.75
CA ASP A 244 -4.72 -1.09 -5.94
C ASP A 244 -3.35 -0.62 -6.44
N ALA A 245 -2.28 -1.22 -5.92
CA ALA A 245 -0.90 -0.83 -6.25
C ALA A 245 -0.53 -1.01 -7.74
N SER A 246 -1.23 -1.89 -8.47
CA SER A 246 -1.03 -2.07 -9.91
C SER A 246 -1.36 -0.82 -10.73
N GLN A 247 -2.32 0.00 -10.27
CA GLN A 247 -2.74 1.24 -10.94
C GLN A 247 -1.63 2.31 -10.93
N ALA A 248 -0.75 2.28 -9.92
CA ALA A 248 0.33 3.24 -9.76
C ALA A 248 1.36 3.22 -10.92
N LEU A 249 1.49 2.08 -11.60
CA LEU A 249 2.45 1.90 -12.68
C LEU A 249 1.96 2.46 -14.02
N SER A 250 0.67 2.84 -14.12
CA SER A 250 0.06 3.33 -15.37
C SER A 250 0.75 4.60 -15.87
N GLY A 251 1.29 4.54 -17.11
CA GLY A 251 2.01 5.65 -17.73
C GLY A 251 3.40 5.95 -17.16
N LYS A 252 3.86 5.24 -16.09
CA LYS A 252 5.14 5.52 -15.42
C LYS A 252 6.28 4.60 -15.87
N VAL A 253 5.98 3.46 -16.49
CA VAL A 253 7.00 2.46 -16.87
C VAL A 253 6.92 2.14 -18.37
N SER A 254 7.97 2.48 -19.11
CA SER A 254 8.06 2.15 -20.53
C SER A 254 8.07 0.64 -20.78
N GLY A 255 7.33 0.16 -21.79
CA GLY A 255 7.22 -1.25 -22.14
C GLY A 255 6.39 -2.09 -21.15
N VAL A 256 5.64 -1.45 -20.27
CA VAL A 256 4.61 -2.07 -19.44
C VAL A 256 3.26 -1.56 -19.89
N TRP A 257 2.41 -2.46 -20.34
CA TRP A 257 1.02 -2.17 -20.66
C TRP A 257 0.15 -2.46 -19.47
N ILE A 258 -0.73 -1.54 -19.14
CA ILE A 258 -1.61 -1.62 -17.99
C ILE A 258 -3.03 -1.36 -18.46
N SER A 259 -3.93 -2.29 -18.16
CA SER A 259 -5.36 -2.17 -18.46
C SER A 259 -6.17 -2.43 -17.19
N GLN A 260 -7.04 -1.51 -16.88
CA GLN A 260 -8.05 -1.71 -15.86
C GLN A 260 -9.34 -2.16 -16.54
N ASN A 261 -9.65 -3.45 -16.44
CA ASN A 261 -10.78 -4.05 -17.11
C ASN A 261 -12.08 -3.94 -16.30
N SER A 262 -11.98 -3.54 -15.03
CA SER A 262 -13.12 -3.40 -14.12
C SER A 262 -12.92 -2.22 -13.20
N GLY A 263 -13.98 -1.45 -12.96
CA GLY A 263 -14.09 -0.45 -11.89
C GLY A 263 -14.88 -0.96 -10.69
N LYS A 264 -15.12 -2.28 -10.64
CA LYS A 264 -15.92 -2.91 -9.58
C LYS A 264 -15.24 -2.74 -8.21
N PRO A 265 -15.95 -2.26 -7.19
CA PRO A 265 -15.39 -2.13 -5.85
C PRO A 265 -14.71 -3.42 -5.37
N GLY A 266 -13.45 -3.27 -4.92
CA GLY A 266 -12.67 -4.40 -4.40
C GLY A 266 -12.14 -5.40 -5.45
N ASP A 267 -12.37 -5.17 -6.75
CA ASP A 267 -11.84 -5.96 -7.87
C ASP A 267 -11.47 -5.06 -9.05
N ASP A 268 -10.91 -3.90 -8.72
CA ASP A 268 -10.54 -2.80 -9.61
C ASP A 268 -9.03 -2.75 -9.88
N GLY A 269 -8.31 -3.83 -9.55
CA GLY A 269 -6.89 -3.98 -9.86
C GLY A 269 -6.63 -4.00 -11.36
N ALA A 270 -5.50 -3.42 -11.77
CA ALA A 270 -5.11 -3.40 -13.16
C ALA A 270 -4.35 -4.68 -13.56
N GLN A 271 -4.56 -5.14 -14.78
CA GLN A 271 -3.76 -6.19 -15.40
C GLN A 271 -2.48 -5.60 -15.97
N LEU A 272 -1.36 -6.26 -15.70
CA LEU A 272 -0.05 -5.88 -16.22
C LEU A 272 0.40 -6.83 -17.31
N ARG A 273 1.02 -6.26 -18.37
CA ARG A 273 1.75 -7.02 -19.38
C ARG A 273 3.08 -6.35 -19.66
N ILE A 274 4.15 -7.14 -19.63
CA ILE A 274 5.50 -6.63 -19.90
C ILE A 274 5.86 -7.03 -21.33
N ARG A 275 6.05 -6.02 -22.21
CA ARG A 275 6.37 -6.19 -23.63
C ARG A 275 5.32 -7.01 -24.43
N GLY A 276 4.05 -7.00 -24.00
CA GLY A 276 2.95 -7.66 -24.68
C GLY A 276 2.65 -9.08 -24.20
N TRP A 277 1.95 -9.85 -25.02
CA TRP A 277 1.54 -11.23 -24.74
C TRP A 277 2.56 -12.20 -25.31
N GLY A 278 3.28 -12.95 -24.45
CA GLY A 278 4.23 -13.97 -24.83
C GLY A 278 3.62 -15.37 -25.01
N THR A 279 2.36 -15.56 -24.59
CA THR A 279 1.67 -16.85 -24.62
C THR A 279 0.15 -16.66 -24.71
N LEU A 280 -0.56 -17.66 -25.23
CA LEU A 280 -2.03 -17.72 -25.20
C LEU A 280 -2.58 -18.14 -23.82
N ASN A 281 -1.71 -18.67 -22.95
CA ASN A 281 -2.05 -19.00 -21.57
C ASN A 281 -1.91 -17.78 -20.66
N ASN A 282 -1.71 -17.98 -19.35
CA ASN A 282 -1.47 -16.89 -18.42
C ASN A 282 -0.16 -16.15 -18.77
N SER A 283 -0.28 -14.88 -19.15
CA SER A 283 0.81 -13.97 -19.49
C SER A 283 1.07 -12.91 -18.41
N ASP A 284 0.56 -13.12 -17.19
CA ASP A 284 0.84 -12.23 -16.05
C ASP A 284 2.32 -12.30 -15.66
N PRO A 285 2.97 -11.15 -15.33
CA PRO A 285 4.30 -11.16 -14.78
C PRO A 285 4.32 -11.76 -13.37
N LEU A 286 5.47 -12.29 -12.97
CA LEU A 286 5.71 -12.74 -11.61
C LEU A 286 5.83 -11.54 -10.68
N VAL A 287 4.98 -11.46 -9.65
CA VAL A 287 5.03 -10.40 -8.62
C VAL A 287 5.75 -10.94 -7.40
N ILE A 288 6.80 -10.23 -6.97
CA ILE A 288 7.59 -10.53 -5.77
C ILE A 288 7.47 -9.36 -4.80
N ILE A 289 6.98 -9.62 -3.60
CA ILE A 289 6.83 -8.64 -2.53
C ILE A 289 7.84 -8.97 -1.44
N ASP A 290 8.78 -8.06 -1.19
CA ASP A 290 9.87 -8.25 -0.20
C ASP A 290 10.60 -9.59 -0.32
N GLY A 291 10.86 -10.02 -1.57
CA GLY A 291 11.58 -11.27 -1.89
C GLY A 291 10.71 -12.53 -1.97
N VAL A 292 9.40 -12.43 -1.78
CA VAL A 292 8.46 -13.58 -1.79
C VAL A 292 7.36 -13.36 -2.82
N GLU A 293 6.97 -14.45 -3.53
CA GLU A 293 5.88 -14.38 -4.52
C GLU A 293 4.55 -14.01 -3.88
N GLY A 294 3.87 -13.01 -4.45
CA GLY A 294 2.60 -12.48 -3.98
C GLY A 294 1.76 -11.86 -5.10
N VAL A 295 0.75 -11.07 -4.76
CA VAL A 295 -0.08 -10.32 -5.71
C VAL A 295 -0.25 -8.86 -5.23
N PHE A 296 -0.44 -7.93 -6.16
CA PHE A 296 -0.54 -6.50 -5.84
C PHE A 296 -1.64 -6.18 -4.82
N SER A 297 -2.78 -6.84 -4.94
CA SER A 297 -3.92 -6.63 -4.04
C SER A 297 -3.67 -6.97 -2.56
N GLN A 298 -2.51 -7.58 -2.24
CA GLN A 298 -2.08 -7.87 -0.86
C GLN A 298 -1.39 -6.68 -0.20
N VAL A 299 -0.97 -5.67 -0.96
CA VAL A 299 -0.18 -4.56 -0.44
C VAL A 299 -0.97 -3.27 -0.55
N ASN A 300 -1.04 -2.52 0.54
CA ASN A 300 -1.56 -1.16 0.48
C ASN A 300 -0.56 -0.26 -0.29
N PRO A 301 -1.02 0.53 -1.29
CA PRO A 301 -0.15 1.44 -2.02
C PRO A 301 0.70 2.34 -1.13
N SER A 302 0.16 2.85 -0.03
CA SER A 302 0.87 3.72 0.93
C SER A 302 2.04 3.04 1.65
N ASP A 303 2.06 1.68 1.69
CA ASP A 303 3.13 0.90 2.33
C ASP A 303 4.30 0.62 1.39
N ILE A 304 4.19 0.98 0.10
CA ILE A 304 5.20 0.70 -0.91
C ILE A 304 6.28 1.78 -0.87
N GLU A 305 7.53 1.38 -0.90
CA GLU A 305 8.69 2.25 -1.10
C GLU A 305 9.01 2.38 -2.59
N SER A 306 9.07 1.25 -3.31
CA SER A 306 9.37 1.23 -4.74
C SER A 306 8.82 0.00 -5.44
N ILE A 307 8.58 0.13 -6.75
CA ILE A 307 8.29 -0.99 -7.64
C ILE A 307 9.35 -1.02 -8.74
N THR A 308 10.03 -2.17 -8.89
CA THR A 308 11.04 -2.40 -9.92
C THR A 308 10.55 -3.46 -10.90
N VAL A 309 10.60 -3.16 -12.20
CA VAL A 309 10.16 -4.08 -13.27
C VAL A 309 11.35 -4.59 -14.05
N LEU A 310 11.54 -5.91 -14.05
CA LEU A 310 12.54 -6.65 -14.84
C LEU A 310 11.89 -7.06 -16.15
N LYS A 311 12.36 -6.47 -17.27
CA LYS A 311 11.65 -6.56 -18.56
C LYS A 311 12.27 -7.51 -19.57
N ASP A 312 13.47 -8.02 -19.31
CA ASP A 312 14.17 -8.96 -20.18
C ASP A 312 14.50 -10.27 -19.48
N ALA A 313 14.78 -11.29 -20.27
CA ALA A 313 15.10 -12.62 -19.78
C ALA A 313 16.38 -12.64 -18.93
N ALA A 314 17.40 -11.85 -19.29
CA ALA A 314 18.67 -11.82 -18.54
C ALA A 314 18.49 -11.31 -17.13
N SER A 315 17.75 -10.19 -16.92
CA SER A 315 17.47 -9.66 -15.58
C SER A 315 16.51 -10.53 -14.77
N ALA A 316 15.61 -11.26 -15.45
CA ALA A 316 14.59 -12.11 -14.84
C ALA A 316 15.07 -13.56 -14.61
N ALA A 317 16.15 -14.01 -15.26
CA ALA A 317 16.63 -15.40 -15.25
C ALA A 317 16.83 -15.99 -13.85
N ILE A 318 17.24 -15.17 -12.88
CA ILE A 318 17.43 -15.61 -11.49
C ILE A 318 16.13 -16.08 -10.82
N TYR A 319 14.94 -15.73 -11.37
CA TYR A 319 13.63 -16.20 -10.93
C TYR A 319 13.13 -17.44 -11.70
N GLY A 320 13.89 -17.92 -12.71
CA GLY A 320 13.66 -19.16 -13.42
C GLY A 320 12.43 -19.17 -14.30
N SER A 321 11.82 -20.35 -14.44
CA SER A 321 10.69 -20.60 -15.35
C SER A 321 9.46 -19.73 -15.10
N LYS A 322 9.23 -19.31 -13.86
CA LYS A 322 8.09 -18.43 -13.49
C LYS A 322 8.22 -17.02 -14.04
N ALA A 323 9.42 -16.59 -14.41
CA ALA A 323 9.76 -15.24 -14.85
C ALA A 323 9.67 -15.04 -16.36
N ALA A 324 9.15 -16.00 -17.12
CA ALA A 324 9.06 -15.95 -18.58
C ALA A 324 8.33 -14.70 -19.11
N ASN A 325 7.33 -14.19 -18.36
CA ASN A 325 6.56 -12.98 -18.70
C ASN A 325 7.10 -11.71 -18.01
N GLY A 326 8.34 -11.74 -17.47
CA GLY A 326 8.94 -10.67 -16.69
C GLY A 326 8.61 -10.75 -15.20
N VAL A 327 9.24 -9.86 -14.43
CA VAL A 327 9.10 -9.84 -12.96
C VAL A 327 8.85 -8.43 -12.47
N VAL A 328 7.95 -8.30 -11.51
CA VAL A 328 7.69 -7.05 -10.79
C VAL A 328 8.08 -7.24 -9.33
N LEU A 329 9.06 -6.46 -8.88
CA LEU A 329 9.56 -6.46 -7.51
C LEU A 329 8.92 -5.30 -6.76
N VAL A 330 8.21 -5.60 -5.71
CA VAL A 330 7.61 -4.61 -4.81
C VAL A 330 8.42 -4.60 -3.52
N THR A 331 9.00 -3.44 -3.20
CA THR A 331 9.69 -3.20 -1.93
C THR A 331 8.80 -2.36 -1.03
N THR A 332 8.58 -2.81 0.20
CA THR A 332 7.75 -2.09 1.16
C THR A 332 8.60 -1.23 2.09
N LYS A 333 7.99 -0.19 2.65
CA LYS A 333 8.63 0.75 3.56
C LYS A 333 9.23 0.04 4.78
N MET A 334 10.38 0.52 5.23
CA MET A 334 11.10 0.06 6.42
C MET A 334 11.68 1.27 7.14
N GLY A 335 11.74 1.27 8.46
CA GLY A 335 12.45 2.28 9.23
C GLY A 335 13.95 2.21 8.97
N LYS A 336 14.64 3.34 9.09
CA LYS A 336 16.10 3.40 9.00
C LYS A 336 16.71 3.43 10.40
N ASN A 337 17.91 2.87 10.53
CA ASN A 337 18.63 2.91 11.80
C ASN A 337 18.94 4.37 12.18
N ASN A 338 18.82 4.69 13.49
CA ASN A 338 19.01 6.05 14.04
C ASN A 338 18.04 7.12 13.48
N GLU A 339 16.94 6.71 12.87
CA GLU A 339 15.89 7.62 12.41
C GLU A 339 14.89 7.90 13.54
N LYS A 340 14.56 9.18 13.74
CA LYS A 340 13.51 9.56 14.69
C LYS A 340 12.19 8.94 14.28
N THR A 341 11.42 8.52 15.28
CA THR A 341 10.07 8.00 15.02
C THR A 341 9.21 9.06 14.37
N GLN A 342 8.66 8.72 13.22
CA GLN A 342 7.72 9.53 12.44
C GLN A 342 6.36 8.85 12.47
N VAL A 343 5.31 9.63 12.70
CA VAL A 343 3.92 9.18 12.62
C VAL A 343 3.26 9.94 11.49
N GLU A 344 2.74 9.22 10.53
CA GLU A 344 2.07 9.78 9.36
C GLU A 344 0.62 9.30 9.32
N LEU A 345 -0.32 10.23 9.22
CA LEU A 345 -1.73 9.96 8.99
C LEU A 345 -2.13 10.55 7.64
N ASN A 346 -2.53 9.70 6.72
CA ASN A 346 -3.07 10.09 5.42
C ASN A 346 -4.53 9.68 5.35
N SER A 347 -5.42 10.65 5.08
CA SER A 347 -6.86 10.42 4.99
C SER A 347 -7.42 11.19 3.79
N TYR A 348 -8.28 10.54 3.02
CA TYR A 348 -8.96 11.18 1.92
C TYR A 348 -10.42 10.75 1.83
N VAL A 349 -11.23 11.63 1.25
CA VAL A 349 -12.61 11.38 0.84
C VAL A 349 -12.71 11.79 -0.62
N GLY A 350 -13.29 10.95 -1.44
CA GLY A 350 -13.50 11.20 -2.86
C GLY A 350 -14.90 10.78 -3.28
N MET A 351 -15.31 11.23 -4.45
CA MET A 351 -16.55 10.83 -5.09
C MET A 351 -16.26 10.20 -6.45
N GLN A 352 -16.84 9.05 -6.69
CA GLN A 352 -16.77 8.33 -7.96
C GLN A 352 -18.07 8.52 -8.71
N GLN A 353 -17.98 8.71 -10.01
CA GLN A 353 -19.13 8.83 -10.91
C GLN A 353 -18.89 8.04 -12.18
N ILE A 354 -19.96 7.73 -12.91
CA ILE A 354 -19.85 7.10 -14.22
C ILE A 354 -19.09 8.03 -15.18
N GLY A 355 -18.15 7.49 -15.92
CA GLY A 355 -17.39 8.23 -16.91
C GLY A 355 -18.10 8.26 -18.26
N ARG A 356 -17.67 7.34 -19.17
CA ARG A 356 -18.33 7.16 -20.48
C ARG A 356 -19.31 6.00 -20.42
N HIS A 357 -20.48 6.21 -21.01
CA HIS A 357 -21.51 5.18 -21.23
C HIS A 357 -22.02 5.26 -22.67
N PHE A 358 -22.79 4.27 -23.07
CA PHE A 358 -23.47 4.28 -24.37
C PHE A 358 -24.61 5.29 -24.34
N ASP A 359 -24.81 5.98 -25.47
CA ASP A 359 -25.95 6.87 -25.66
C ASP A 359 -27.16 6.01 -26.05
N LEU A 360 -28.00 5.71 -25.09
CA LEU A 360 -29.19 4.87 -25.28
C LEU A 360 -30.39 5.75 -25.67
N VAL A 361 -31.32 5.17 -26.45
CA VAL A 361 -32.61 5.83 -26.74
C VAL A 361 -33.47 5.79 -25.48
N THR A 362 -33.64 6.93 -24.83
CA THR A 362 -34.42 7.08 -23.60
C THR A 362 -35.87 7.52 -23.84
N ASN A 363 -36.19 8.00 -25.04
CA ASN A 363 -37.54 8.38 -25.43
C ASN A 363 -38.33 7.16 -25.90
N SER A 364 -39.43 6.85 -25.24
CA SER A 364 -40.24 5.64 -25.48
C SER A 364 -40.94 5.68 -26.80
N ALA A 365 -41.49 6.82 -27.23
CA ALA A 365 -42.16 6.95 -28.50
C ALA A 365 -41.19 6.78 -29.69
N GLU A 366 -39.98 7.36 -29.56
CA GLU A 366 -38.90 7.18 -30.54
C GLU A 366 -38.48 5.72 -30.62
N HIS A 367 -38.24 5.06 -29.48
CA HIS A 367 -37.89 3.66 -29.38
C HIS A 367 -38.94 2.75 -30.07
N MET A 368 -40.25 2.98 -29.79
CA MET A 368 -41.34 2.23 -30.38
C MET A 368 -41.41 2.43 -31.90
N THR A 369 -41.20 3.66 -32.38
CA THR A 369 -41.16 4.02 -33.80
C THR A 369 -40.02 3.30 -34.51
N MET A 370 -38.82 3.32 -33.94
CA MET A 370 -37.64 2.65 -34.48
C MET A 370 -37.81 1.13 -34.50
N ALA A 371 -38.40 0.55 -33.43
CA ALA A 371 -38.70 -0.86 -33.34
C ALA A 371 -39.70 -1.31 -34.41
N ASN A 372 -40.79 -0.55 -34.65
CA ASN A 372 -41.73 -0.80 -35.72
C ASN A 372 -41.07 -0.73 -37.11
N GLN A 373 -40.21 0.29 -37.33
CA GLN A 373 -39.47 0.43 -38.60
C GLN A 373 -38.57 -0.78 -38.83
N ALA A 374 -37.91 -1.29 -37.79
CA ALA A 374 -37.06 -2.48 -37.89
C ALA A 374 -37.86 -3.73 -38.26
N LEU A 375 -39.03 -3.92 -37.64
CA LEU A 375 -39.95 -5.03 -37.96
C LEU A 375 -40.44 -4.97 -39.42
N VAL A 376 -40.90 -3.79 -39.83
CA VAL A 376 -41.36 -3.58 -41.23
C VAL A 376 -40.24 -3.84 -42.24
N ASN A 377 -39.03 -3.36 -41.96
CA ASN A 377 -37.86 -3.66 -42.81
C ASN A 377 -37.52 -5.16 -42.83
N GLY A 378 -37.86 -5.91 -41.77
CA GLY A 378 -37.74 -7.36 -41.71
C GLY A 378 -38.92 -8.14 -42.34
N GLY A 379 -39.93 -7.44 -42.88
CA GLY A 379 -41.13 -8.06 -43.45
C GLY A 379 -42.19 -8.47 -42.44
N GLU A 380 -42.06 -8.00 -41.21
CA GLU A 380 -42.99 -8.24 -40.08
C GLU A 380 -43.98 -7.07 -39.94
N ASN A 381 -45.09 -7.30 -39.22
CA ASN A 381 -46.03 -6.25 -38.91
C ASN A 381 -45.50 -5.36 -37.76
N PRO A 382 -45.87 -4.05 -37.73
CA PRO A 382 -45.61 -3.19 -36.58
C PRO A 382 -46.12 -3.80 -35.27
N LEU A 383 -45.33 -3.74 -34.20
CA LEU A 383 -45.70 -4.23 -32.88
C LEU A 383 -46.49 -3.20 -32.09
N PHE A 384 -46.18 -1.92 -32.26
CA PHE A 384 -46.78 -0.80 -31.51
C PHE A 384 -47.72 -0.02 -32.42
N SER A 385 -48.98 0.22 -31.97
CA SER A 385 -49.90 1.05 -32.72
C SER A 385 -49.51 2.54 -32.67
N GLU A 386 -49.94 3.32 -33.66
CA GLU A 386 -49.74 4.76 -33.67
C GLU A 386 -50.38 5.45 -32.46
N THR A 387 -51.54 4.95 -32.03
CA THR A 387 -52.24 5.44 -30.83
C THR A 387 -51.37 5.24 -29.58
N LEU A 388 -50.75 4.07 -29.42
CA LEU A 388 -49.88 3.77 -28.32
C LEU A 388 -48.63 4.69 -28.32
N ILE A 389 -47.98 4.81 -29.50
CA ILE A 389 -46.83 5.72 -29.65
C ILE A 389 -47.21 7.16 -29.30
N SER A 390 -48.38 7.63 -29.81
CA SER A 390 -48.87 8.99 -29.50
C SER A 390 -49.13 9.19 -28.00
N ASN A 391 -49.65 8.18 -27.30
CA ASN A 391 -49.87 8.21 -25.86
C ASN A 391 -48.54 8.38 -25.09
N PHE A 392 -47.47 7.71 -25.50
CA PHE A 392 -46.15 7.89 -24.89
C PHE A 392 -45.49 9.22 -25.30
N ALA A 393 -45.74 9.73 -26.49
CA ALA A 393 -45.23 11.02 -26.95
C ALA A 393 -45.87 12.21 -26.21
N ASN A 394 -47.16 12.11 -25.86
CA ASN A 394 -47.94 13.20 -25.31
C ASN A 394 -48.32 12.99 -23.82
N GLY A 395 -48.11 11.82 -23.27
CA GLY A 395 -48.48 11.47 -21.91
C GLY A 395 -47.65 12.20 -20.86
N THR A 396 -48.33 12.80 -19.84
CA THR A 396 -47.66 13.54 -18.78
C THR A 396 -47.44 12.71 -17.50
N ASP A 397 -48.08 11.55 -17.40
CA ASP A 397 -47.91 10.64 -16.27
C ASP A 397 -46.69 9.75 -16.50
N THR A 398 -45.58 10.05 -15.86
CA THR A 398 -44.29 9.36 -16.01
C THR A 398 -44.29 7.93 -15.47
N TYR A 399 -45.24 7.52 -14.66
CA TYR A 399 -45.41 6.13 -14.23
C TYR A 399 -46.13 5.27 -15.27
N LYS A 400 -47.09 5.88 -15.95
CA LYS A 400 -47.90 5.23 -16.98
C LYS A 400 -47.21 5.29 -18.38
N TYR A 401 -46.54 6.39 -18.66
CA TYR A 401 -45.85 6.65 -19.93
C TYR A 401 -44.38 7.03 -19.64
N PRO A 402 -43.59 6.12 -19.08
CA PRO A 402 -42.20 6.41 -18.70
C PRO A 402 -41.31 6.61 -19.93
N ASN A 403 -40.27 7.44 -19.73
CA ASN A 403 -39.12 7.61 -20.60
C ASN A 403 -37.87 7.33 -19.74
N THR A 404 -37.61 6.05 -19.53
CA THR A 404 -36.61 5.62 -18.55
C THR A 404 -35.21 5.71 -19.10
N ASP A 405 -34.34 6.49 -18.40
CA ASP A 405 -32.92 6.35 -18.52
C ASP A 405 -32.42 5.28 -17.54
N TRP A 406 -31.93 4.18 -18.09
CA TRP A 406 -31.43 3.06 -17.28
C TRP A 406 -30.08 3.36 -16.63
N TYR A 407 -29.28 4.31 -17.18
CA TYR A 407 -28.08 4.75 -16.48
C TYR A 407 -28.43 5.53 -15.20
N ASP A 408 -29.35 6.48 -15.28
CA ASP A 408 -29.82 7.24 -14.11
C ASP A 408 -30.50 6.35 -13.06
N SER A 409 -31.16 5.27 -13.51
CA SER A 409 -31.87 4.35 -12.61
C SER A 409 -30.94 3.38 -11.86
N LEU A 410 -29.79 3.01 -12.46
CA LEU A 410 -28.87 1.99 -11.94
C LEU A 410 -27.64 2.57 -11.26
N TYR A 411 -27.16 3.72 -11.76
CA TYR A 411 -25.91 4.29 -11.32
C TYR A 411 -26.11 5.53 -10.45
N ARG A 412 -25.15 5.73 -9.56
CA ARG A 412 -25.16 6.84 -8.60
C ARG A 412 -23.77 7.39 -8.41
N ASN A 413 -23.66 8.61 -7.92
CA ASN A 413 -22.43 9.10 -7.35
C ASN A 413 -22.12 8.31 -6.07
N ALA A 414 -20.90 7.82 -5.96
CA ALA A 414 -20.50 6.91 -4.90
C ALA A 414 -19.30 7.43 -4.13
N LEU A 415 -19.31 7.31 -2.81
CA LEU A 415 -18.21 7.75 -1.95
C LEU A 415 -17.07 6.71 -1.92
N ILE A 416 -15.85 7.23 -1.86
CA ILE A 416 -14.66 6.47 -1.52
C ILE A 416 -13.94 7.19 -0.37
N THR A 417 -13.58 6.45 0.67
CA THR A 417 -12.81 6.97 1.81
C THR A 417 -11.64 6.07 2.10
N GLY A 418 -10.47 6.67 2.32
CA GLY A 418 -9.26 5.93 2.67
C GLY A 418 -8.55 6.57 3.85
N HIS A 419 -8.07 5.74 4.77
CA HIS A 419 -7.33 6.16 5.96
C HIS A 419 -6.11 5.27 6.10
N ASN A 420 -4.93 5.87 6.24
CA ASN A 420 -3.69 5.17 6.47
C ASN A 420 -2.93 5.84 7.62
N LEU A 421 -2.66 5.09 8.66
CA LEU A 421 -1.79 5.49 9.77
C LEU A 421 -0.50 4.68 9.69
N SER A 422 0.65 5.33 9.61
CA SER A 422 1.93 4.64 9.66
C SER A 422 2.85 5.23 10.72
N ILE A 423 3.66 4.35 11.28
CA ILE A 423 4.71 4.68 12.27
C ILE A 423 6.00 4.07 11.75
N CYS A 424 6.99 4.91 11.50
CA CYS A 424 8.28 4.54 10.95
C CYS A 424 9.38 5.09 11.83
N GLY A 425 10.43 4.31 12.10
CA GLY A 425 11.57 4.78 12.87
C GLY A 425 12.54 3.68 13.23
N GLY A 426 13.63 4.07 13.89
CA GLY A 426 14.61 3.09 14.33
C GLY A 426 15.66 3.66 15.31
N SER A 427 16.21 2.76 16.11
CA SER A 427 17.38 2.99 16.94
C SER A 427 18.63 2.45 16.22
N GLU A 428 19.79 2.49 16.91
CA GLU A 428 21.03 1.88 16.39
C GLU A 428 20.87 0.38 16.05
N LYS A 429 20.01 -0.33 16.80
CA LYS A 429 19.84 -1.79 16.66
C LYS A 429 18.53 -2.23 16.08
N LEU A 430 17.50 -1.37 16.12
CA LEU A 430 16.14 -1.73 15.70
C LEU A 430 15.70 -0.77 14.61
N SER A 431 15.19 -1.31 13.52
CA SER A 431 14.41 -0.56 12.53
C SER A 431 13.02 -1.16 12.42
N SER A 432 12.00 -0.32 12.34
CA SER A 432 10.61 -0.77 12.34
C SER A 432 9.71 0.13 11.50
N PHE A 433 8.71 -0.50 10.92
CA PHE A 433 7.61 0.14 10.21
C PHE A 433 6.32 -0.59 10.62
N LEU A 434 5.30 0.18 11.04
CA LEU A 434 3.96 -0.31 11.34
C LEU A 434 2.97 0.52 10.54
N SER A 435 2.00 -0.12 9.90
CA SER A 435 0.92 0.58 9.19
C SER A 435 -0.42 -0.10 9.46
N LEU A 436 -1.44 0.74 9.59
CA LEU A 436 -2.85 0.39 9.67
C LEU A 436 -3.58 1.11 8.55
N ASN A 437 -4.35 0.40 7.75
CA ASN A 437 -5.09 1.01 6.65
C ASN A 437 -6.54 0.53 6.61
N TYR A 438 -7.42 1.43 6.23
CA TYR A 438 -8.83 1.19 5.98
C TYR A 438 -9.24 1.89 4.69
N LEU A 439 -9.96 1.19 3.83
CA LEU A 439 -10.55 1.71 2.60
C LEU A 439 -12.01 1.28 2.56
N SER A 440 -12.91 2.23 2.35
CA SER A 440 -14.32 1.98 2.05
C SER A 440 -14.63 2.56 0.67
N GLN A 441 -15.19 1.76 -0.19
CA GLN A 441 -15.54 2.11 -1.56
C GLN A 441 -16.99 1.69 -1.82
N GLU A 442 -17.89 2.66 -1.89
CA GLU A 442 -19.23 2.45 -2.43
C GLU A 442 -19.14 2.28 -3.95
N GLY A 443 -19.99 1.45 -4.52
CA GLY A 443 -20.04 1.28 -5.96
C GLY A 443 -20.96 2.31 -6.62
N ILE A 444 -20.57 2.75 -7.81
CA ILE A 444 -21.42 3.57 -8.67
C ILE A 444 -22.65 2.78 -9.13
N LEU A 445 -22.55 1.47 -9.36
CA LEU A 445 -23.71 0.61 -9.57
C LEU A 445 -24.39 0.33 -8.22
N MET A 446 -25.73 0.41 -8.18
CA MET A 446 -26.50 0.08 -6.97
C MET A 446 -26.16 -1.32 -6.44
N ASN A 447 -26.30 -1.52 -5.12
CA ASN A 447 -26.00 -2.77 -4.41
C ASN A 447 -24.56 -3.30 -4.54
N SER A 448 -23.62 -2.45 -4.92
CA SER A 448 -22.20 -2.78 -4.95
C SER A 448 -21.40 -1.95 -3.96
N LYS A 449 -20.43 -2.59 -3.26
CA LYS A 449 -19.52 -1.93 -2.32
C LYS A 449 -18.34 -2.83 -1.99
N ALA A 450 -17.28 -2.22 -1.47
CA ALA A 450 -16.16 -2.97 -0.90
C ALA A 450 -15.53 -2.24 0.28
N GLU A 451 -14.96 -3.01 1.20
CA GLU A 451 -14.18 -2.52 2.33
C GLU A 451 -12.87 -3.31 2.39
N ARG A 452 -11.78 -2.63 2.69
CA ARG A 452 -10.48 -3.24 2.92
C ARG A 452 -9.90 -2.76 4.24
N PHE A 453 -9.50 -3.68 5.07
CA PHE A 453 -8.70 -3.44 6.27
C PHE A 453 -7.35 -4.11 6.10
N GLY A 454 -6.28 -3.43 6.49
CA GLY A 454 -4.92 -3.99 6.41
C GLY A 454 -4.06 -3.57 7.59
N ILE A 455 -3.14 -4.46 7.94
CA ILE A 455 -2.07 -4.21 8.90
C ILE A 455 -0.75 -4.73 8.34
N ARG A 456 0.30 -3.93 8.43
CA ARG A 456 1.67 -4.32 8.09
C ARG A 456 2.60 -3.99 9.23
N ALA A 457 3.51 -4.92 9.54
CA ALA A 457 4.58 -4.71 10.49
C ALA A 457 5.88 -5.27 9.91
N ASN A 458 6.88 -4.41 9.73
CA ASN A 458 8.22 -4.77 9.28
C ASN A 458 9.19 -4.41 10.40
N VAL A 459 9.98 -5.39 10.86
CA VAL A 459 10.94 -5.21 11.96
C VAL A 459 12.24 -5.89 11.59
N GLU A 460 13.36 -5.19 11.78
CA GLU A 460 14.71 -5.76 11.71
C GLU A 460 15.47 -5.37 12.97
N TYR A 461 16.13 -6.36 13.58
CA TYR A 461 16.94 -6.20 14.80
C TYR A 461 18.36 -6.68 14.58
N LYS A 462 19.32 -5.81 14.84
CA LYS A 462 20.75 -6.09 14.85
C LYS A 462 21.13 -6.67 16.21
N VAL A 463 21.18 -8.00 16.30
CA VAL A 463 21.50 -8.72 17.53
C VAL A 463 22.92 -8.36 17.98
N ASN A 464 23.87 -8.41 17.03
CA ASN A 464 25.27 -8.01 17.23
C ASN A 464 25.88 -7.59 15.86
N SER A 465 27.21 -7.45 15.78
CA SER A 465 27.88 -6.99 14.57
C SER A 465 27.83 -7.97 13.39
N TRP A 466 27.56 -9.27 13.65
CA TRP A 466 27.54 -10.30 12.63
C TRP A 466 26.17 -10.96 12.42
N LEU A 467 25.14 -10.66 13.26
CA LEU A 467 23.83 -11.27 13.16
C LEU A 467 22.73 -10.21 13.15
N ARG A 468 21.91 -10.22 12.09
CA ARG A 468 20.66 -9.47 11.97
C ARG A 468 19.51 -10.47 11.79
N VAL A 469 18.39 -10.20 12.47
CA VAL A 469 17.16 -10.97 12.34
C VAL A 469 16.01 -10.04 12.05
N GLY A 470 15.03 -10.48 11.29
CA GLY A 470 13.88 -9.64 10.99
C GLY A 470 12.64 -10.46 10.66
N ALA A 471 11.51 -9.77 10.74
CA ALA A 471 10.22 -10.30 10.36
C ALA A 471 9.40 -9.24 9.63
N ARG A 472 8.62 -9.68 8.64
CA ARG A 472 7.62 -8.88 7.96
C ARG A 472 6.30 -9.61 8.03
N LEU A 473 5.30 -8.93 8.55
CA LEU A 473 3.93 -9.40 8.63
C LEU A 473 3.06 -8.51 7.78
N ASN A 474 2.19 -9.10 6.99
CA ASN A 474 1.11 -8.40 6.31
C ASN A 474 -0.18 -9.20 6.47
N TYR A 475 -1.24 -8.55 6.90
CA TYR A 475 -2.58 -9.07 6.86
C TYR A 475 -3.51 -8.08 6.17
N THR A 476 -4.32 -8.57 5.27
CA THR A 476 -5.32 -7.77 4.57
C THR A 476 -6.62 -8.54 4.48
N ARG A 477 -7.70 -7.95 4.97
CA ARG A 477 -9.06 -8.44 4.78
C ARG A 477 -9.81 -7.52 3.83
N ARG A 478 -10.42 -8.11 2.81
CA ARG A 478 -11.27 -7.40 1.85
C ARG A 478 -12.63 -8.07 1.82
N ASN A 479 -13.68 -7.28 2.07
CA ASN A 479 -15.07 -7.69 1.91
C ASN A 479 -15.66 -6.92 0.73
N SER A 480 -16.35 -7.59 -0.17
CA SER A 480 -17.08 -6.94 -1.25
C SER A 480 -18.47 -7.55 -1.40
N GLN A 481 -19.38 -6.74 -1.91
CA GLN A 481 -20.72 -7.13 -2.26
C GLN A 481 -21.05 -6.59 -3.65
N GLU A 482 -21.76 -7.38 -4.43
CA GLU A 482 -22.28 -7.01 -5.75
C GLU A 482 -23.66 -7.69 -5.96
N PRO A 483 -24.47 -7.26 -6.93
CA PRO A 483 -25.65 -7.98 -7.34
C PRO A 483 -25.37 -9.46 -7.56
N PHE A 484 -26.38 -10.31 -7.35
CA PHE A 484 -26.24 -11.77 -7.49
C PHE A 484 -25.68 -12.17 -8.86
N ASP A 485 -26.17 -11.56 -9.93
CA ASP A 485 -25.73 -11.78 -11.31
C ASP A 485 -25.45 -10.44 -12.00
N LEU A 486 -24.21 -9.97 -11.83
CA LEU A 486 -23.77 -8.69 -12.39
C LEU A 486 -23.80 -8.67 -13.93
N PHE A 487 -23.50 -9.82 -14.59
CA PHE A 487 -23.54 -9.91 -16.05
C PHE A 487 -24.97 -9.69 -16.58
N ARG A 488 -25.96 -10.26 -15.90
CA ARG A 488 -27.36 -10.08 -16.25
C ARG A 488 -27.82 -8.62 -16.08
N VAL A 489 -27.37 -7.92 -15.03
CA VAL A 489 -27.68 -6.49 -14.87
C VAL A 489 -27.21 -5.69 -16.10
N PHE A 490 -25.99 -5.93 -16.58
CA PHE A 490 -25.47 -5.23 -17.75
C PHE A 490 -26.17 -5.63 -19.05
N GLU A 491 -26.49 -6.92 -19.24
CA GLU A 491 -27.25 -7.41 -20.38
C GLU A 491 -28.64 -6.77 -20.42
N GLN A 492 -29.34 -6.79 -19.28
CA GLN A 492 -30.67 -6.23 -19.15
C GLN A 492 -30.68 -4.71 -19.35
N GLN A 493 -29.70 -3.99 -18.81
CA GLN A 493 -29.57 -2.54 -18.99
C GLN A 493 -29.49 -2.13 -20.47
N GLN A 494 -28.77 -2.90 -21.28
CA GLN A 494 -28.63 -2.62 -22.71
C GLN A 494 -29.88 -3.00 -23.51
N GLY A 495 -30.63 -4.02 -23.07
CA GLY A 495 -31.80 -4.55 -23.75
C GLY A 495 -33.12 -4.00 -23.24
N ALA A 496 -33.15 -3.31 -22.10
CA ALA A 496 -34.39 -2.82 -21.53
C ALA A 496 -34.93 -1.60 -22.28
N ALA A 497 -36.21 -1.70 -22.68
CA ALA A 497 -36.87 -0.60 -23.37
C ALA A 497 -37.18 0.58 -22.40
N PRO A 498 -37.16 1.83 -22.89
CA PRO A 498 -37.41 3.00 -22.07
C PRO A 498 -38.85 3.13 -21.58
N PHE A 499 -39.81 2.42 -22.18
CA PHE A 499 -41.19 2.40 -21.75
C PHE A 499 -41.47 1.49 -20.54
N ILE A 500 -40.46 0.97 -19.89
CA ILE A 500 -40.55 0.21 -18.63
C ILE A 500 -40.23 1.15 -17.49
N ALA A 501 -41.14 1.26 -16.50
CA ALA A 501 -40.89 2.03 -15.30
C ALA A 501 -39.91 1.29 -14.37
N PRO A 502 -38.89 1.94 -13.80
CA PRO A 502 -38.01 1.32 -12.80
C PRO A 502 -38.76 1.02 -11.50
N TYR A 503 -39.69 1.91 -11.11
CA TYR A 503 -40.51 1.79 -9.92
C TYR A 503 -41.95 2.26 -10.22
N THR A 504 -42.91 1.70 -9.50
CA THR A 504 -44.31 2.19 -9.42
C THR A 504 -44.40 3.39 -8.51
N ARG A 505 -45.52 4.09 -8.53
CA ARG A 505 -45.79 5.26 -7.70
C ARG A 505 -45.70 4.98 -6.19
N ASP A 506 -46.04 3.76 -5.77
CA ASP A 506 -45.94 3.29 -4.38
C ASP A 506 -44.58 2.70 -4.01
N GLY A 507 -43.59 2.78 -4.93
CA GLY A 507 -42.18 2.39 -4.68
C GLY A 507 -41.86 0.91 -4.88
N ARG A 508 -42.81 0.09 -5.35
CA ARG A 508 -42.52 -1.28 -5.80
C ARG A 508 -41.74 -1.27 -7.11
N PHE A 509 -41.08 -2.37 -7.44
CA PHE A 509 -40.42 -2.49 -8.76
C PHE A 509 -41.45 -2.39 -9.88
N GLY A 510 -41.17 -1.49 -10.81
CA GLY A 510 -42.06 -1.19 -11.90
C GLY A 510 -41.97 -2.24 -13.04
N SER A 511 -42.95 -2.16 -13.90
CA SER A 511 -43.04 -2.93 -15.13
C SER A 511 -43.70 -2.10 -16.22
N VAL A 512 -44.22 -2.72 -17.25
CA VAL A 512 -44.91 -2.08 -18.34
C VAL A 512 -46.39 -1.89 -17.98
N GLU A 513 -46.87 -0.64 -18.02
CA GLU A 513 -48.27 -0.30 -17.87
C GLU A 513 -49.02 -0.33 -19.22
N ALA A 514 -48.27 -0.30 -20.35
CA ALA A 514 -48.87 -0.24 -21.67
C ALA A 514 -49.66 -1.51 -22.04
N ILE A 515 -50.81 -1.32 -22.68
CA ILE A 515 -51.71 -2.37 -23.16
C ILE A 515 -51.68 -2.36 -24.67
N LYS A 516 -51.54 -3.54 -25.31
CA LYS A 516 -51.67 -3.73 -26.74
C LYS A 516 -53.13 -3.51 -27.18
N ASP A 517 -53.36 -3.34 -28.50
CA ASP A 517 -54.71 -3.12 -29.07
C ASP A 517 -55.64 -4.30 -28.82
N ASP A 518 -55.13 -5.49 -28.57
CA ASP A 518 -55.89 -6.68 -28.19
C ASP A 518 -56.28 -6.77 -26.71
N GLY A 519 -55.95 -5.75 -25.93
CA GLY A 519 -56.20 -5.68 -24.49
C GLY A 519 -55.21 -6.43 -23.62
N THR A 520 -54.15 -7.01 -24.20
CA THR A 520 -53.07 -7.67 -23.44
C THR A 520 -51.99 -6.69 -23.01
N LEU A 521 -51.39 -6.94 -21.83
CA LEU A 521 -50.25 -6.14 -21.38
C LEU A 521 -49.04 -6.40 -22.28
N LEU A 522 -48.23 -5.36 -22.51
CA LEU A 522 -46.97 -5.47 -23.20
C LEU A 522 -45.92 -5.99 -22.22
N TYR A 523 -45.78 -7.31 -22.15
CA TYR A 523 -44.80 -7.94 -21.23
C TYR A 523 -43.38 -7.78 -21.74
N THR A 524 -42.47 -7.59 -20.74
CA THR A 524 -41.04 -7.68 -20.97
C THR A 524 -40.38 -8.39 -19.78
N THR A 525 -39.30 -9.11 -20.04
CA THR A 525 -38.48 -9.75 -19.03
C THR A 525 -37.28 -8.86 -18.61
N TYR A 526 -37.11 -7.72 -19.28
CA TYR A 526 -35.97 -6.84 -19.09
C TYR A 526 -36.30 -5.77 -18.04
N GLN A 527 -35.84 -5.97 -16.78
CA GLN A 527 -35.99 -5.00 -15.68
C GLN A 527 -34.69 -4.97 -14.85
N PRO A 528 -33.70 -4.17 -15.29
CA PRO A 528 -32.36 -4.22 -14.75
C PRO A 528 -32.26 -3.79 -13.26
N VAL A 529 -33.22 -2.99 -12.76
CA VAL A 529 -33.24 -2.61 -11.33
C VAL A 529 -33.65 -3.80 -10.47
N ILE A 530 -34.55 -4.65 -10.93
CA ILE A 530 -34.89 -5.91 -10.25
C ILE A 530 -33.66 -6.82 -10.21
N ASP A 531 -32.95 -6.99 -11.35
CA ASP A 531 -31.75 -7.82 -11.39
C ASP A 531 -30.65 -7.29 -10.47
N ALA A 532 -30.46 -5.96 -10.42
CA ALA A 532 -29.50 -5.33 -9.52
C ALA A 532 -29.88 -5.46 -8.03
N SER A 533 -31.17 -5.64 -7.74
CA SER A 533 -31.70 -5.79 -6.37
C SER A 533 -31.88 -7.26 -5.96
N ASN A 534 -31.79 -8.20 -6.89
CA ASN A 534 -32.09 -9.60 -6.69
C ASN A 534 -30.97 -10.34 -5.95
N GLY A 535 -30.96 -10.21 -4.62
CA GLY A 535 -29.96 -10.87 -3.78
C GLY A 535 -28.56 -10.30 -3.90
N ALA A 536 -27.56 -11.09 -3.58
CA ALA A 536 -26.16 -10.63 -3.58
C ALA A 536 -25.15 -11.76 -3.77
N THR A 537 -24.01 -11.39 -4.35
CA THR A 537 -22.73 -12.09 -4.26
C THR A 537 -21.85 -11.36 -3.23
N LYS A 538 -21.59 -12.01 -2.10
CA LYS A 538 -20.71 -11.48 -1.03
C LYS A 538 -19.38 -12.23 -1.07
N THR A 539 -18.28 -11.50 -1.18
CA THR A 539 -16.94 -12.08 -1.22
C THR A 539 -16.12 -11.56 -0.05
N SER A 540 -15.56 -12.47 0.75
CA SER A 540 -14.52 -12.15 1.74
C SER A 540 -13.19 -12.76 1.28
N LYS A 541 -12.11 -11.95 1.29
CA LYS A 541 -10.75 -12.39 0.97
C LYS A 541 -9.83 -12.00 2.12
N ASP A 542 -9.21 -13.00 2.77
CA ASP A 542 -8.20 -12.81 3.79
C ASP A 542 -6.83 -13.18 3.21
N TYR A 543 -5.89 -12.26 3.27
CA TYR A 543 -4.50 -12.47 2.89
C TYR A 543 -3.62 -12.33 4.12
N MET A 544 -2.75 -13.30 4.34
CA MET A 544 -1.75 -13.24 5.40
C MET A 544 -0.40 -13.64 4.82
N ALA A 545 0.60 -12.78 5.00
CA ALA A 545 1.97 -13.07 4.64
C ALA A 545 2.86 -12.89 5.86
N VAL A 546 3.67 -13.88 6.14
CA VAL A 546 4.72 -13.85 7.17
C VAL A 546 6.04 -14.17 6.49
N ASN A 547 7.04 -13.31 6.68
CA ASN A 547 8.38 -13.49 6.18
C ASN A 547 9.34 -13.28 7.37
N ALA A 548 10.05 -14.31 7.77
CA ALA A 548 11.07 -14.25 8.80
C ALA A 548 12.45 -14.53 8.18
N PHE A 549 13.44 -13.72 8.50
CA PHE A 549 14.78 -13.86 7.95
C PHE A 549 15.86 -13.63 8.99
N ALA A 550 17.01 -14.26 8.73
CA ALA A 550 18.25 -14.05 9.48
C ALA A 550 19.38 -13.82 8.49
N THR A 551 20.23 -12.83 8.76
CA THR A 551 21.43 -12.54 7.99
C THR A 551 22.63 -12.69 8.91
N VAL A 552 23.58 -13.55 8.50
CA VAL A 552 24.85 -13.79 9.17
C VAL A 552 25.95 -13.18 8.33
N ASP A 553 26.58 -12.12 8.82
CA ASP A 553 27.71 -11.44 8.17
C ASP A 553 29.00 -12.13 8.65
N PHE A 554 29.58 -13.03 7.81
CA PHE A 554 30.87 -13.70 8.09
C PHE A 554 32.04 -12.73 8.03
N THR A 555 31.97 -11.84 7.03
CA THR A 555 32.88 -10.72 6.85
C THR A 555 32.09 -9.53 6.30
N LYS A 556 32.71 -8.37 6.16
CA LYS A 556 32.10 -7.20 5.50
C LYS A 556 31.72 -7.45 4.03
N ASP A 557 32.35 -8.46 3.40
CA ASP A 557 32.20 -8.77 1.98
C ASP A 557 31.38 -10.06 1.73
N LEU A 558 31.10 -10.89 2.79
CA LEU A 558 30.43 -12.20 2.67
C LEU A 558 29.36 -12.36 3.74
N ASN A 559 28.13 -12.61 3.32
CA ASN A 559 27.01 -12.91 4.22
C ASN A 559 26.13 -14.06 3.72
N LEU A 560 25.47 -14.73 4.67
CA LEU A 560 24.43 -15.73 4.42
C LEU A 560 23.10 -15.18 4.91
N GLN A 561 22.11 -15.13 4.03
CA GLN A 561 20.73 -14.81 4.40
C GLN A 561 19.86 -16.06 4.27
N VAL A 562 19.12 -16.37 5.32
CA VAL A 562 18.12 -17.43 5.34
C VAL A 562 16.76 -16.79 5.56
N THR A 563 15.80 -17.17 4.72
CA THR A 563 14.43 -16.62 4.74
C THR A 563 13.43 -17.79 4.76
N TRP A 564 12.46 -17.72 5.65
CA TRP A 564 11.27 -18.53 5.63
C TRP A 564 10.05 -17.63 5.44
N ALA A 565 9.19 -17.97 4.50
CA ALA A 565 7.97 -17.22 4.23
C ALA A 565 6.77 -18.15 4.08
N SER A 566 5.63 -17.68 4.58
CA SER A 566 4.35 -18.36 4.46
C SER A 566 3.27 -17.38 4.05
N ASN A 567 2.65 -17.60 2.88
CA ASN A 567 1.58 -16.78 2.34
C ASN A 567 0.30 -17.60 2.28
N GLY A 568 -0.75 -17.11 2.94
CA GLY A 568 -2.09 -17.68 2.92
C GLY A 568 -3.08 -16.73 2.24
N ASN A 569 -4.00 -17.31 1.47
CA ASN A 569 -5.14 -16.60 0.89
C ASN A 569 -6.38 -17.47 1.08
N TRP A 570 -7.38 -16.92 1.76
CA TRP A 570 -8.66 -17.56 2.00
C TRP A 570 -9.75 -16.71 1.38
N LYS A 571 -10.37 -17.20 0.33
CA LYS A 571 -11.49 -16.57 -0.35
C LYS A 571 -12.76 -17.34 0.00
N MET A 572 -13.79 -16.62 0.43
CA MET A 572 -15.13 -17.15 0.63
C MET A 572 -16.11 -16.33 -0.22
N VAL A 573 -16.93 -17.00 -1.00
CA VAL A 573 -17.97 -16.39 -1.85
C VAL A 573 -19.31 -16.99 -1.45
N ASP A 574 -20.19 -16.16 -0.94
CA ASP A 574 -21.58 -16.50 -0.66
C ASP A 574 -22.47 -15.85 -1.73
N LYS A 575 -23.31 -16.67 -2.38
CA LYS A 575 -24.27 -16.17 -3.34
C LYS A 575 -25.67 -16.59 -2.91
N TYR A 576 -26.57 -15.63 -2.94
CA TYR A 576 -27.99 -15.87 -2.74
C TYR A 576 -28.79 -14.91 -3.62
N ASN A 577 -29.91 -15.38 -4.11
CA ASN A 577 -30.92 -14.58 -4.80
C ASN A 577 -32.26 -14.71 -4.08
N GLU A 578 -33.19 -13.83 -4.45
CA GLU A 578 -34.52 -13.73 -3.89
C GLU A 578 -35.53 -13.80 -5.04
N THR A 579 -36.81 -13.99 -4.71
CA THR A 579 -37.89 -13.85 -5.69
C THR A 579 -38.44 -12.43 -5.62
N LEU A 580 -38.20 -11.66 -6.69
CA LEU A 580 -38.73 -10.30 -6.80
C LEU A 580 -39.76 -10.22 -7.91
N TYR A 581 -40.70 -9.32 -7.75
CA TYR A 581 -41.84 -9.14 -8.66
C TYR A 581 -41.85 -7.71 -9.21
N GLY A 582 -42.20 -7.58 -10.50
CA GLY A 582 -42.52 -6.29 -11.10
C GLY A 582 -44.01 -6.07 -11.11
N TYR A 583 -44.40 -4.83 -10.99
CA TYR A 583 -45.82 -4.41 -10.91
C TYR A 583 -46.09 -3.28 -11.92
N THR A 584 -47.30 -3.30 -12.51
CA THR A 584 -47.82 -2.08 -13.13
C THR A 584 -48.12 -1.04 -12.04
N ASP A 585 -48.27 0.24 -12.40
CA ASP A 585 -48.67 1.29 -11.47
C ASP A 585 -50.12 1.06 -10.98
N SER A 586 -50.94 0.36 -11.78
CA SER A 586 -52.29 -0.13 -11.38
C SER A 586 -52.26 -1.32 -10.41
N GLY A 587 -51.10 -1.88 -10.11
CA GLY A 587 -50.91 -2.94 -9.12
C GLY A 587 -50.94 -4.36 -9.64
N ILE A 588 -50.96 -4.55 -10.97
CA ILE A 588 -50.94 -5.88 -11.59
C ILE A 588 -49.52 -6.42 -11.58
N GLU A 589 -49.34 -7.64 -11.07
CA GLU A 589 -48.07 -8.33 -11.12
C GLU A 589 -47.80 -8.82 -12.57
N THR A 590 -46.69 -8.39 -13.17
CA THR A 590 -46.38 -8.65 -14.59
C THR A 590 -45.14 -9.47 -14.80
N ILE A 591 -44.23 -9.55 -13.83
CA ILE A 591 -43.03 -10.39 -13.93
C ILE A 591 -43.31 -11.70 -13.19
N PRO A 592 -43.10 -12.87 -13.80
CA PRO A 592 -43.39 -14.16 -13.18
C PRO A 592 -42.56 -14.38 -11.90
N LYS A 593 -43.16 -15.08 -10.94
CA LYS A 593 -42.53 -15.45 -9.64
C LYS A 593 -41.15 -16.09 -9.76
N ASN A 594 -40.87 -16.79 -10.84
CA ASN A 594 -39.62 -17.50 -11.08
C ASN A 594 -38.77 -16.76 -12.13
N TYR A 595 -38.40 -15.53 -11.83
CA TYR A 595 -37.48 -14.76 -12.66
C TYR A 595 -36.12 -15.49 -12.83
N ASN A 596 -35.74 -16.33 -11.85
CA ASN A 596 -34.59 -17.22 -11.93
C ASN A 596 -34.99 -18.62 -12.39
N ARG A 597 -34.42 -19.09 -13.52
CA ARG A 597 -34.62 -20.46 -14.03
C ARG A 597 -34.39 -21.56 -12.98
N ASP A 598 -33.48 -21.33 -12.05
CA ASP A 598 -33.01 -22.28 -11.05
C ASP A 598 -33.71 -22.13 -9.69
N GLY A 599 -34.75 -21.25 -9.57
CA GLY A 599 -35.35 -20.88 -8.29
C GLY A 599 -34.41 -20.05 -7.39
N ILE A 600 -34.67 -20.05 -6.09
CA ILE A 600 -33.79 -19.39 -5.12
C ILE A 600 -32.55 -20.23 -4.90
N VAL A 601 -31.40 -19.66 -5.22
CA VAL A 601 -30.09 -20.32 -5.13
C VAL A 601 -29.34 -19.85 -3.89
N LEU A 602 -28.84 -20.80 -3.10
CA LEU A 602 -27.95 -20.58 -1.96
C LEU A 602 -26.65 -21.31 -2.23
N SER A 603 -25.53 -20.63 -2.37
CA SER A 603 -24.24 -21.30 -2.58
C SER A 603 -23.11 -20.66 -1.79
N ARG A 604 -22.14 -21.51 -1.43
CA ARG A 604 -20.88 -21.08 -0.82
C ARG A 604 -19.71 -21.77 -1.52
N GLU A 605 -18.75 -20.96 -1.92
CA GLU A 605 -17.44 -21.40 -2.39
C GLU A 605 -16.37 -20.96 -1.40
N GLN A 606 -15.49 -21.87 -1.01
CA GLN A 606 -14.33 -21.54 -0.19
C GLN A 606 -13.07 -22.05 -0.89
N VAL A 607 -12.16 -21.11 -1.18
CA VAL A 607 -10.84 -21.39 -1.76
C VAL A 607 -9.79 -21.04 -0.74
N SER A 608 -8.93 -22.00 -0.39
CA SER A 608 -7.77 -21.80 0.48
C SER A 608 -6.49 -22.07 -0.29
N THR A 609 -5.65 -21.06 -0.39
CA THR A 609 -4.33 -21.16 -1.02
C THR A 609 -3.25 -20.97 0.03
N MET A 610 -2.25 -21.86 0.06
CA MET A 610 -1.10 -21.76 0.95
C MET A 610 0.18 -21.91 0.15
N ARG A 611 1.13 -21.01 0.37
CA ARG A 611 2.48 -21.05 -0.21
C ARG A 611 3.50 -20.91 0.89
N ASN A 612 4.33 -21.92 1.06
CA ASN A 612 5.47 -21.90 1.96
C ASN A 612 6.75 -21.89 1.13
N ASN A 613 7.66 -21.00 1.47
CA ASN A 613 8.93 -20.82 0.80
C ASN A 613 10.05 -20.80 1.84
N PHE A 614 11.08 -21.60 1.60
CA PHE A 614 12.36 -21.56 2.32
C PHE A 614 13.44 -21.20 1.32
N GLN A 615 14.29 -20.25 1.67
CA GLN A 615 15.35 -19.74 0.80
C GLN A 615 16.61 -19.50 1.61
N ALA A 616 17.75 -19.84 1.04
CA ALA A 616 19.06 -19.48 1.58
C ALA A 616 19.91 -18.91 0.46
N THR A 617 20.56 -17.76 0.71
CA THR A 617 21.44 -17.07 -0.24
C THR A 617 22.76 -16.70 0.41
N LEU A 618 23.85 -17.11 -0.21
CA LEU A 618 25.21 -16.71 0.12
C LEU A 618 25.60 -15.56 -0.83
N ASN A 619 25.87 -14.40 -0.26
CA ASN A 619 26.16 -13.17 -1.00
C ASN A 619 27.61 -12.75 -0.74
N TYR A 620 28.35 -12.49 -1.81
CA TYR A 620 29.71 -11.98 -1.78
C TYR A 620 29.79 -10.72 -2.63
N SER A 621 30.46 -9.66 -2.13
CA SER A 621 30.73 -8.48 -2.94
C SER A 621 32.01 -7.80 -2.48
N LYS A 622 32.93 -7.56 -3.45
CA LYS A 622 34.20 -6.92 -3.16
C LYS A 622 34.73 -6.14 -4.34
N ARG A 623 35.42 -5.03 -4.05
CA ARG A 623 36.21 -4.26 -5.01
C ARG A 623 37.67 -4.54 -4.79
N PHE A 624 38.39 -4.93 -5.87
CA PHE A 624 39.80 -5.21 -5.88
C PHE A 624 40.52 -4.16 -6.70
N ALA A 625 41.68 -3.70 -6.20
CA ALA A 625 42.54 -2.72 -6.88
C ALA A 625 41.78 -1.51 -7.43
N ASP A 626 40.67 -1.08 -6.76
CA ASP A 626 39.77 0.01 -7.11
C ASP A 626 39.08 -0.07 -8.48
N LYS A 627 39.48 -1.03 -9.32
CA LYS A 627 38.99 -1.17 -10.70
C LYS A 627 38.12 -2.41 -10.94
N HIS A 628 38.29 -3.47 -10.16
CA HIS A 628 37.59 -4.74 -10.36
C HIS A 628 36.50 -4.92 -9.28
N TYR A 629 35.27 -4.74 -9.64
CA TYR A 629 34.13 -5.05 -8.75
C TYR A 629 33.56 -6.41 -9.09
N VAL A 630 33.48 -7.29 -8.11
CA VAL A 630 32.90 -8.63 -8.21
C VAL A 630 31.75 -8.73 -7.19
N ALA A 631 30.58 -9.14 -7.65
CA ALA A 631 29.48 -9.54 -6.77
C ALA A 631 28.93 -10.89 -7.23
N ALA A 632 28.79 -11.82 -6.28
CA ALA A 632 28.29 -13.17 -6.55
C ALA A 632 27.18 -13.54 -5.55
N ILE A 633 26.18 -14.24 -6.04
CA ILE A 633 25.09 -14.83 -5.24
C ILE A 633 25.01 -16.30 -5.59
N LEU A 634 24.98 -17.16 -4.57
CA LEU A 634 24.61 -18.57 -4.68
C LEU A 634 23.41 -18.81 -3.79
N GLY A 635 22.39 -19.51 -4.28
CA GLY A 635 21.19 -19.70 -3.52
C GLY A 635 20.46 -21.02 -3.77
N THR A 636 19.63 -21.38 -2.82
CA THR A 636 18.66 -22.47 -2.92
C THR A 636 17.29 -21.99 -2.48
N GLN A 637 16.26 -22.56 -3.08
CA GLN A 637 14.85 -22.26 -2.76
C GLN A 637 14.04 -23.54 -2.76
N LEU A 638 13.23 -23.72 -1.74
CA LEU A 638 12.25 -24.81 -1.63
C LEU A 638 10.86 -24.18 -1.51
N GLU A 639 9.95 -24.60 -2.35
CA GLU A 639 8.57 -24.09 -2.37
C GLU A 639 7.56 -25.23 -2.27
N ASN A 640 6.54 -25.03 -1.45
CA ASN A 640 5.37 -25.88 -1.37
C ASN A 640 4.11 -25.01 -1.52
N TYR A 641 3.36 -25.23 -2.58
CA TYR A 641 2.12 -24.54 -2.89
C TYR A 641 0.97 -25.51 -2.88
N SER A 642 -0.15 -25.12 -2.30
CA SER A 642 -1.38 -25.90 -2.32
C SER A 642 -2.60 -25.00 -2.45
N ILE A 643 -3.59 -25.49 -3.19
CA ILE A 643 -4.92 -24.90 -3.30
C ILE A 643 -5.96 -25.96 -2.95
N LYS A 644 -6.94 -25.56 -2.14
CA LYS A 644 -8.11 -26.37 -1.80
C LYS A 644 -9.35 -25.57 -2.13
N ASN A 645 -10.27 -26.17 -2.82
CA ASN A 645 -11.58 -25.61 -3.14
C ASN A 645 -12.68 -26.51 -2.56
N VAL A 646 -13.70 -25.89 -1.95
CA VAL A 646 -14.93 -26.55 -1.51
C VAL A 646 -16.09 -25.68 -1.97
N PHE A 647 -17.04 -26.29 -2.63
CA PHE A 647 -18.25 -25.67 -3.11
C PHE A 647 -19.48 -26.43 -2.59
N ALA A 648 -20.49 -25.69 -2.14
CA ALA A 648 -21.78 -26.23 -1.74
C ALA A 648 -22.89 -25.33 -2.30
N ARG A 649 -23.95 -25.97 -2.79
CA ARG A 649 -25.16 -25.29 -3.31
C ARG A 649 -26.40 -26.05 -2.88
N ARG A 650 -27.44 -25.29 -2.54
CA ARG A 650 -28.83 -25.76 -2.41
C ARG A 650 -29.77 -24.72 -3.01
N THR A 651 -31.00 -25.12 -3.23
CA THR A 651 -32.05 -24.26 -3.80
C THR A 651 -33.34 -24.33 -2.94
N ASN A 652 -34.22 -23.37 -3.16
CA ASN A 652 -35.58 -23.32 -2.64
C ASN A 652 -35.64 -23.44 -1.10
N PRO A 653 -35.17 -22.44 -0.33
CA PRO A 653 -35.38 -22.41 1.10
C PRO A 653 -36.87 -22.30 1.44
N PRO A 654 -37.34 -22.82 2.60
CA PRO A 654 -38.76 -22.86 2.96
C PRO A 654 -39.33 -21.46 3.23
N LYS A 655 -38.47 -20.45 3.40
CA LYS A 655 -38.84 -19.06 3.64
C LYS A 655 -37.83 -18.13 2.96
N GLU A 656 -38.34 -17.06 2.37
CA GLU A 656 -37.51 -15.98 1.81
C GLU A 656 -36.64 -15.30 2.90
N GLY A 657 -35.50 -14.71 2.49
CA GLY A 657 -34.56 -14.09 3.40
C GLY A 657 -33.60 -15.04 4.12
N LEU A 658 -33.73 -16.37 3.94
CA LEU A 658 -32.75 -17.34 4.41
C LEU A 658 -31.58 -17.43 3.42
N THR A 659 -30.38 -17.02 3.86
CA THR A 659 -29.20 -16.92 3.00
C THR A 659 -28.16 -18.00 3.23
N GLN A 660 -28.37 -18.90 4.19
CA GLN A 660 -27.44 -19.98 4.50
C GLN A 660 -27.72 -21.21 3.63
N VAL A 661 -26.68 -21.88 3.16
CA VAL A 661 -26.78 -23.02 2.24
C VAL A 661 -27.62 -24.17 2.79
N ASP A 662 -27.55 -24.42 4.10
CA ASP A 662 -28.31 -25.49 4.78
C ASP A 662 -29.82 -25.23 4.84
N ALA A 663 -30.24 -23.99 4.65
CA ALA A 663 -31.66 -23.64 4.57
C ALA A 663 -32.35 -24.10 3.28
N GLY A 664 -31.59 -24.36 2.20
CA GLY A 664 -32.17 -24.88 0.95
C GLY A 664 -32.68 -26.31 1.12
N THR A 665 -33.82 -26.62 0.49
CA THR A 665 -34.47 -27.93 0.60
C THR A 665 -34.17 -28.85 -0.57
N GLU A 666 -33.75 -28.28 -1.71
CA GLU A 666 -33.58 -29.00 -2.98
C GLU A 666 -32.21 -28.73 -3.60
N GLY A 667 -31.92 -29.38 -4.73
CA GLY A 667 -30.77 -29.06 -5.59
C GLY A 667 -29.42 -29.22 -4.90
N ILE A 668 -29.25 -30.24 -4.07
CA ILE A 668 -28.01 -30.47 -3.28
C ILE A 668 -26.84 -30.73 -4.25
N LYS A 669 -25.82 -29.86 -4.20
CA LYS A 669 -24.57 -30.01 -4.92
C LYS A 669 -23.40 -29.73 -3.96
N GLY A 670 -22.43 -30.64 -3.93
CA GLY A 670 -21.18 -30.47 -3.19
C GLY A 670 -20.01 -30.90 -4.07
N GLU A 671 -18.98 -30.07 -4.14
CA GLU A 671 -17.77 -30.32 -4.92
C GLU A 671 -16.55 -29.93 -4.10
N GLY A 672 -15.42 -30.58 -4.38
CA GLY A 672 -14.15 -30.20 -3.77
C GLY A 672 -12.97 -30.71 -4.58
N ASN A 673 -11.90 -29.94 -4.61
CA ASN A 673 -10.66 -30.38 -5.22
C ASN A 673 -9.44 -29.94 -4.38
N PHE A 674 -8.33 -30.60 -4.64
CA PHE A 674 -7.04 -30.28 -4.06
C PHE A 674 -5.97 -30.33 -5.15
N GLU A 675 -5.18 -29.27 -5.23
CA GLU A 675 -3.99 -29.21 -6.07
C GLU A 675 -2.77 -28.91 -5.22
N GLY A 676 -1.63 -29.52 -5.57
CA GLY A 676 -0.36 -29.30 -4.89
C GLY A 676 0.80 -29.20 -5.87
N LEU A 677 1.71 -28.28 -5.61
CA LEU A 677 2.94 -28.08 -6.35
C LEU A 677 4.11 -27.97 -5.39
N ARG A 678 5.18 -28.72 -5.65
CA ARG A 678 6.46 -28.58 -4.95
C ARG A 678 7.55 -28.24 -5.94
N MET A 679 8.37 -27.27 -5.59
CA MET A 679 9.52 -26.87 -6.39
C MET A 679 10.78 -26.84 -5.53
N ALA A 680 11.91 -27.21 -6.16
CA ALA A 680 13.25 -27.06 -5.58
C ALA A 680 14.12 -26.38 -6.62
N SER A 681 14.90 -25.39 -6.20
CA SER A 681 15.70 -24.59 -7.11
C SER A 681 17.09 -24.33 -6.54
N TYR A 682 18.09 -24.34 -7.43
CA TYR A 682 19.44 -23.85 -7.19
C TYR A 682 19.71 -22.73 -8.16
N PHE A 683 20.32 -21.64 -7.70
CA PHE A 683 20.58 -20.49 -8.55
C PHE A 683 21.87 -19.77 -8.18
N GLY A 684 22.46 -19.10 -9.15
CA GLY A 684 23.62 -18.27 -8.97
C GLY A 684 23.62 -17.08 -9.91
N ARG A 685 24.22 -15.99 -9.45
CA ARG A 685 24.48 -14.78 -10.24
C ARG A 685 25.91 -14.33 -9.99
N LEU A 686 26.57 -13.95 -11.06
CA LEU A 686 27.88 -13.32 -11.02
C LEU A 686 27.84 -12.01 -11.77
N ASN A 687 28.17 -10.92 -11.08
CA ASN A 687 28.33 -9.60 -11.65
C ASN A 687 29.84 -9.23 -11.60
N TYR A 688 30.35 -8.75 -12.70
CA TYR A 688 31.69 -8.21 -12.79
C TYR A 688 31.67 -6.84 -13.45
N ALA A 689 32.36 -5.86 -12.85
CA ALA A 689 32.55 -4.55 -13.44
C ALA A 689 34.05 -4.20 -13.42
N PHE A 690 34.57 -3.83 -14.57
CA PHE A 690 35.93 -3.32 -14.70
C PHE A 690 35.92 -1.81 -14.90
N ALA A 691 36.56 -1.10 -13.97
CA ALA A 691 36.63 0.37 -13.89
C ALA A 691 35.28 1.06 -13.97
N ASP A 692 34.19 0.38 -13.56
CA ASP A 692 32.80 0.79 -13.71
C ASP A 692 32.37 1.17 -15.15
N LYS A 693 33.18 0.73 -16.16
CA LYS A 693 32.96 0.94 -17.60
C LYS A 693 32.45 -0.28 -18.32
N TYR A 694 33.11 -1.43 -18.10
CA TYR A 694 32.79 -2.70 -18.75
C TYR A 694 32.10 -3.58 -17.74
N LEU A 695 30.83 -3.92 -18.03
CA LEU A 695 29.93 -4.63 -17.14
C LEU A 695 29.61 -5.99 -17.73
N PHE A 696 29.62 -7.03 -16.91
CA PHE A 696 29.23 -8.38 -17.27
C PHE A 696 28.37 -8.99 -16.16
N GLU A 697 27.26 -9.64 -16.54
CA GLU A 697 26.40 -10.39 -15.63
C GLU A 697 26.11 -11.77 -16.22
N MET A 698 26.17 -12.78 -15.37
CA MET A 698 25.79 -14.16 -15.66
C MET A 698 24.80 -14.63 -14.60
N ASN A 699 23.67 -15.14 -15.03
CA ASN A 699 22.66 -15.79 -14.20
C ASN A 699 22.54 -17.26 -14.62
N LEU A 700 22.46 -18.16 -13.65
CA LEU A 700 22.17 -19.57 -13.87
C LEU A 700 21.17 -20.04 -12.82
N ARG A 701 20.10 -20.67 -13.27
CA ARG A 701 19.11 -21.27 -12.37
C ARG A 701 18.72 -22.65 -12.86
N ALA A 702 18.59 -23.59 -11.93
CA ALA A 702 18.05 -24.92 -12.15
C ALA A 702 16.81 -25.11 -11.27
N ASP A 703 15.67 -25.40 -11.88
CA ASP A 703 14.37 -25.62 -11.21
C ASP A 703 13.91 -27.05 -11.40
N ALA A 704 13.48 -27.70 -10.30
CA ALA A 704 12.77 -28.97 -10.35
C ALA A 704 11.30 -28.76 -9.94
N SER A 705 10.37 -29.33 -10.69
CA SER A 705 8.93 -29.22 -10.43
C SER A 705 8.30 -30.62 -10.26
N SER A 706 7.41 -30.74 -9.27
CA SER A 706 6.62 -31.97 -9.04
C SER A 706 5.58 -32.27 -10.12
N ARG A 707 5.32 -31.31 -11.02
CA ARG A 707 4.39 -31.50 -12.18
C ARG A 707 4.93 -32.47 -13.21
N PHE A 708 6.25 -32.66 -13.25
CA PHE A 708 6.90 -33.51 -14.22
C PHE A 708 7.23 -34.90 -13.65
N LYS A 709 7.24 -35.91 -14.49
CA LYS A 709 7.63 -37.27 -14.17
C LYS A 709 9.06 -37.33 -13.62
N ARG A 710 9.35 -38.28 -12.74
CA ARG A 710 10.73 -38.59 -12.29
C ARG A 710 11.66 -38.75 -13.51
N GLY A 711 12.84 -38.13 -13.44
CA GLY A 711 13.81 -38.06 -14.54
C GLY A 711 13.72 -36.77 -15.38
N ASN A 712 12.54 -36.16 -15.51
CA ASN A 712 12.33 -34.96 -16.34
C ASN A 712 11.93 -33.71 -15.52
N ARG A 713 12.22 -33.70 -14.22
CA ARG A 713 11.79 -32.61 -13.31
C ARG A 713 12.64 -31.36 -13.40
N TRP A 714 13.89 -31.49 -13.80
CA TRP A 714 14.84 -30.40 -13.81
C TRP A 714 14.88 -29.66 -15.14
N GLY A 715 14.81 -28.35 -15.10
CA GLY A 715 15.08 -27.43 -16.19
C GLY A 715 16.18 -26.45 -15.78
N VAL A 716 17.02 -26.06 -16.73
CA VAL A 716 18.14 -25.13 -16.53
C VAL A 716 17.90 -23.87 -17.35
N PHE A 717 18.06 -22.71 -16.72
CA PHE A 717 17.74 -21.40 -17.27
C PHE A 717 18.99 -20.50 -17.17
N PRO A 718 19.86 -20.43 -18.19
CA PRO A 718 20.99 -19.51 -18.22
C PRO A 718 20.55 -18.13 -18.73
N GLY A 719 21.24 -17.09 -18.29
CA GLY A 719 21.10 -15.72 -18.78
C GLY A 719 22.43 -14.99 -18.73
N PHE A 720 22.76 -14.25 -19.78
CA PHE A 720 23.99 -13.49 -19.88
C PHE A 720 23.68 -12.07 -20.31
N SER A 721 24.43 -11.11 -19.77
CA SER A 721 24.36 -9.74 -20.27
C SER A 721 25.72 -9.03 -20.14
N ALA A 722 25.95 -8.11 -21.04
CA ALA A 722 27.13 -7.26 -21.06
C ALA A 722 26.75 -5.80 -21.28
N GLY A 723 27.52 -4.89 -20.71
CA GLY A 723 27.30 -3.45 -20.84
C GLY A 723 28.61 -2.70 -20.99
N TRP A 724 28.64 -1.69 -21.85
CA TRP A 724 29.72 -0.76 -22.01
C TRP A 724 29.26 0.66 -21.77
N ARG A 725 29.75 1.29 -20.71
CA ARG A 725 29.46 2.70 -20.38
C ARG A 725 30.35 3.62 -21.20
N LEU A 726 29.90 3.92 -22.40
CA LEU A 726 30.61 4.79 -23.34
C LEU A 726 30.84 6.19 -22.77
N SER A 727 29.92 6.71 -21.96
CA SER A 727 30.07 8.03 -21.30
C SER A 727 31.30 8.13 -20.38
N GLU A 728 31.81 7.00 -19.91
CA GLU A 728 33.04 6.97 -19.07
C GLU A 728 34.33 6.87 -19.87
N GLU A 729 34.25 6.69 -21.18
CA GLU A 729 35.42 6.72 -22.04
C GLU A 729 35.91 8.15 -22.31
N ALA A 730 37.24 8.37 -22.28
CA ALA A 730 37.80 9.71 -22.39
C ALA A 730 37.33 10.47 -23.63
N PHE A 731 37.16 9.75 -24.77
CA PHE A 731 36.73 10.34 -26.02
C PHE A 731 35.29 10.80 -26.07
N ILE A 732 34.40 10.22 -25.24
CA ILE A 732 33.00 10.68 -25.06
C ILE A 732 32.91 11.67 -23.90
N LYS A 733 33.58 11.39 -22.77
CA LYS A 733 33.54 12.22 -21.56
C LYS A 733 33.99 13.64 -21.81
N ASN A 734 35.03 13.80 -22.67
CA ASN A 734 35.58 15.10 -23.04
C ASN A 734 34.62 15.95 -23.91
N LEU A 735 33.63 15.34 -24.55
CA LEU A 735 32.59 16.04 -25.32
C LEU A 735 31.55 16.76 -24.44
N ASN A 736 31.42 16.35 -23.17
CA ASN A 736 30.43 16.88 -22.21
C ASN A 736 28.96 16.89 -22.73
N LEU A 737 28.63 15.98 -23.67
CA LEU A 737 27.31 15.90 -24.30
C LEU A 737 26.38 14.90 -23.63
N PHE A 738 26.93 13.89 -22.97
CA PHE A 738 26.15 12.79 -22.39
C PHE A 738 26.44 12.62 -20.91
N SER A 739 25.43 12.71 -20.08
CA SER A 739 25.51 12.36 -18.65
C SER A 739 25.63 10.84 -18.45
N ASN A 740 24.98 10.05 -19.30
CA ASN A 740 25.06 8.58 -19.28
C ASN A 740 24.74 8.00 -20.65
N LEU A 741 25.76 7.48 -21.31
CA LEU A 741 25.64 6.74 -22.58
C LEU A 741 26.16 5.32 -22.36
N LYS A 742 25.28 4.31 -22.51
CA LYS A 742 25.59 2.90 -22.27
C LYS A 742 25.05 2.02 -23.39
N LEU A 743 25.94 1.24 -24.01
CA LEU A 743 25.58 0.12 -24.87
C LEU A 743 25.45 -1.15 -24.05
N ARG A 744 24.43 -1.98 -24.32
CA ARG A 744 24.21 -3.23 -23.63
C ARG A 744 23.61 -4.28 -24.54
N ALA A 745 23.97 -5.54 -24.26
CA ALA A 745 23.42 -6.72 -24.91
C ALA A 745 23.06 -7.77 -23.86
N SER A 746 22.02 -8.55 -24.11
CA SER A 746 21.55 -9.61 -23.20
C SER A 746 21.01 -10.80 -23.98
N TRP A 747 21.26 -12.00 -23.44
CA TRP A 747 20.78 -13.28 -23.97
C TRP A 747 20.27 -14.17 -22.83
#